data_fa92f9f28e183d5341e87277eeafe178
#
_entry.id   fa92f9f28e183d5341e87277eeafe178
#
_cell.length_a   1.000
_cell.length_b   1.000
_cell.length_c   1.000
_cell.angle_alpha   90.00
_cell.angle_beta   90.00
_cell.angle_gamma   90.00
#
_symmetry.space_group_name_H-M   'P 1'
#
loop_
_entity.id
_entity.type
_entity.pdbx_description
1 polymer ?
#
loop_
_entity_poly.entity_id
_entity_poly.type
_entity_poly.pdbx_seq_one_letter_code
_entity_poly.pdbx_strand_id
1 'polypeptide(L)'
;MKRKIIKRFSIRNSKKLLIFALILFAWSTIGVGYAYLSSNLRLAGTANIAKTSWNIHFSNIKFDEGNVEATTPAKIVNDTTISLDVSLESPGDKYSFNVDVVNSGTIDAMLTEIFKTELTEEQQKYIEYTIKYFDGNEIKEKDLLKKDSKETLKIEIKYKDGNNYAPNDINAKLSFTLNYVQDDGTGNGTRIKYDLGEHELGNEDWYKTLSLDFEILDDTKIAYAKYCVTTDGVCAAEKEITKTNNKYNIAFSNNKEYQVACFKAVDSKGNEYSRCSNKYKVDNEKPTISTVTIEPNDDTMTITVDAKDSFSGISKYYYSKDSGTTYVESEFPNYTFTSLDEGDYLTTVYVEDIAGNISEVTAKSTTIRHKSWCEKNNLTNFSDCIIATEQKNTNVTEAKQEIVNKGTPNFNVTSPAIKYNEIHATQTSTLSTSSYIYISQVTDTNTGYTFQESTGKYTLKNASLVDPTTKDYSTGTYYTCGNTSTSCDTMYLLTKVTSSINQTTQQVTYNLTKYNYTATILSYDNSESGLYSTADDEGTSYYYRGMVGGNYVKFANKYWRIVRINGDNSVRLIYDGTTSHENGESSSNRQVGTSSFNSRWSDNAYVGYMYGDTSTNEVKEWTYAFTYSGLSATAKYYFGTEYTFDKNNNAFKLGGTLETMTLSEYNTKHANDKLYTIFSTSSTATSQRMNHVEKYVSPTSMNVKAVEYASPSLEIATSNTTNSTMKTYLENWYKNNLSSYSDKISTNSSFCNDREISTIKSGTYQNSGYGAVPTIYGYERFYSWGGRMTGPRLTCSNVNDKFTTANNTNGNKKLTSPIGLITADEVNMAGARPSYKNQLFYLYTGTYYWTMSPSNFHDGGRANELLVTSSGELLDWGFVVNGFGVRPVINLDSSNLQFTGSGTKEDPYVIE
;
A
#
# COMPACT_ATOMS: atom_id res chain seq x y z
N MET A 1 -52.84 -4.22 6.09
CA MET A 1 -52.98 -4.73 7.46
C MET A 1 -52.14 -6.01 7.60
N LYS A 2 -51.10 -5.96 8.32
CA LYS A 2 -50.47 -6.96 9.21
C LYS A 2 -49.05 -6.48 9.56
N ARG A 3 -48.96 -5.90 10.74
CA ARG A 3 -47.70 -5.54 11.39
C ARG A 3 -46.97 -6.81 11.75
N LYS A 4 -45.69 -6.96 11.33
CA LYS A 4 -44.73 -7.92 11.91
C LYS A 4 -43.88 -7.20 12.94
N ILE A 5 -43.99 -7.65 14.17
CA ILE A 5 -43.22 -7.21 15.33
C ILE A 5 -41.81 -7.83 15.21
N ILE A 6 -40.80 -6.98 15.13
CA ILE A 6 -39.41 -7.40 15.25
C ILE A 6 -39.07 -7.38 16.74
N LYS A 7 -38.80 -8.55 17.32
CA LYS A 7 -38.27 -8.69 18.68
C LYS A 7 -36.81 -8.23 18.70
N ARG A 8 -36.54 -7.19 19.46
CA ARG A 8 -35.19 -6.80 19.85
C ARG A 8 -34.60 -7.87 20.74
N PHE A 9 -33.50 -8.51 20.30
CA PHE A 9 -32.63 -9.32 21.17
C PHE A 9 -31.73 -8.37 21.96
N SER A 10 -31.88 -8.45 23.28
CA SER A 10 -31.08 -7.67 24.23
C SER A 10 -29.69 -8.32 24.38
N ILE A 11 -28.66 -7.56 24.06
CA ILE A 11 -27.25 -7.91 24.30
C ILE A 11 -26.98 -7.77 25.80
N ARG A 12 -27.14 -8.89 26.54
CA ARG A 12 -26.78 -8.92 27.97
C ARG A 12 -25.98 -10.18 28.36
N ASN A 13 -25.10 -10.67 27.50
CA ASN A 13 -24.24 -11.82 27.81
C ASN A 13 -22.79 -11.72 27.30
N SER A 14 -22.33 -10.53 26.87
CA SER A 14 -20.98 -10.37 26.35
C SER A 14 -19.86 -10.59 27.40
N LYS A 15 -20.15 -10.32 28.68
CA LYS A 15 -19.16 -10.54 29.77
C LYS A 15 -18.94 -12.01 30.09
N LYS A 16 -19.96 -12.87 29.93
CA LYS A 16 -19.81 -14.32 30.17
C LYS A 16 -19.08 -15.01 29.00
N LEU A 17 -19.28 -14.55 27.77
CA LEU A 17 -18.55 -15.06 26.60
C LEU A 17 -17.06 -14.67 26.65
N LEU A 18 -16.76 -13.44 27.10
CA LEU A 18 -15.38 -12.98 27.26
C LEU A 18 -14.65 -13.75 28.37
N ILE A 19 -15.35 -14.07 29.48
CA ILE A 19 -14.79 -14.87 30.58
C ILE A 19 -14.56 -16.32 30.10
N PHE A 20 -15.45 -16.87 29.26
CA PHE A 20 -15.29 -18.21 28.71
C PHE A 20 -14.13 -18.27 27.71
N ALA A 21 -13.98 -17.24 26.87
CA ALA A 21 -12.85 -17.10 25.94
C ALA A 21 -11.51 -16.90 26.68
N LEU A 22 -11.50 -16.15 27.79
CA LEU A 22 -10.32 -15.96 28.63
C LEU A 22 -9.94 -17.24 29.40
N ILE A 23 -10.93 -18.03 29.82
CA ILE A 23 -10.67 -19.34 30.46
C ILE A 23 -10.13 -20.35 29.43
N LEU A 24 -10.65 -20.37 28.20
CA LEU A 24 -10.11 -21.21 27.12
C LEU A 24 -8.69 -20.77 26.71
N PHE A 25 -8.42 -19.45 26.69
CA PHE A 25 -7.08 -18.94 26.42
C PHE A 25 -6.09 -19.22 27.56
N ALA A 26 -6.55 -19.16 28.81
CA ALA A 26 -5.73 -19.53 29.98
C ALA A 26 -5.41 -21.05 29.99
N TRP A 27 -6.31 -21.90 29.51
CA TRP A 27 -6.05 -23.33 29.38
C TRP A 27 -5.08 -23.67 28.23
N SER A 28 -5.07 -22.87 27.16
CA SER A 28 -4.12 -23.05 26.05
C SER A 28 -2.70 -22.55 26.39
N THR A 29 -2.54 -21.69 27.41
CA THR A 29 -1.21 -21.17 27.81
C THR A 29 -0.57 -21.90 28.98
N ILE A 30 -1.29 -22.84 29.65
CA ILE A 30 -0.76 -23.67 30.74
C ILE A 30 -0.11 -24.96 30.20
N GLY A 31 -0.24 -25.23 28.89
CA GLY A 31 0.27 -26.44 28.23
C GLY A 31 1.77 -26.47 27.91
N VAL A 32 2.57 -25.56 28.39
CA VAL A 32 4.01 -25.54 28.08
C VAL A 32 4.79 -25.74 29.37
N GLY A 33 5.10 -26.98 29.68
CA GLY A 33 6.08 -27.28 30.75
C GLY A 33 5.98 -28.60 31.46
N TYR A 34 5.12 -29.51 31.05
CA TYR A 34 5.09 -30.85 31.66
C TYR A 34 5.43 -31.93 30.63
N ALA A 35 6.36 -32.81 30.97
CA ALA A 35 6.61 -34.00 30.18
C ALA A 35 5.37 -34.88 30.23
N TYR A 36 4.70 -35.05 29.09
CA TYR A 36 3.51 -35.84 28.95
C TYR A 36 3.94 -37.24 28.50
N LEU A 37 3.76 -38.22 29.37
CA LEU A 37 3.97 -39.65 29.05
C LEU A 37 2.60 -40.23 28.72
N SER A 38 2.30 -40.42 27.43
CA SER A 38 1.13 -41.19 27.03
C SER A 38 1.57 -42.54 26.45
N SER A 39 0.93 -43.62 26.88
CA SER A 39 1.17 -44.91 26.29
C SER A 39 -0.16 -45.58 25.96
N ASN A 40 -0.28 -45.99 24.71
CA ASN A 40 -1.39 -46.82 24.26
C ASN A 40 -1.00 -48.29 24.45
N LEU A 41 -1.67 -48.99 25.35
CA LEU A 41 -1.45 -50.41 25.57
C LEU A 41 -2.51 -51.21 24.85
N ARG A 42 -2.06 -52.05 23.94
CA ARG A 42 -2.92 -53.08 23.33
C ARG A 42 -2.49 -54.43 23.84
N LEU A 43 -3.41 -55.11 24.40
CA LEU A 43 -3.25 -56.52 24.74
C LEU A 43 -4.02 -57.35 23.73
N ALA A 44 -3.32 -58.03 22.85
CA ALA A 44 -3.94 -58.87 21.84
C ALA A 44 -3.72 -60.34 22.19
N GLY A 45 -4.81 -61.07 22.29
CA GLY A 45 -4.74 -62.48 22.38
C GLY A 45 -5.35 -63.15 21.12
N THR A 46 -4.67 -64.10 20.54
CA THR A 46 -5.19 -64.89 19.43
C THR A 46 -5.74 -66.21 19.96
N ALA A 47 -6.99 -66.47 19.64
CA ALA A 47 -7.60 -67.82 19.88
C ALA A 47 -7.70 -68.54 18.54
N ASN A 48 -6.98 -69.60 18.36
CA ASN A 48 -7.19 -70.52 17.25
C ASN A 48 -8.43 -71.42 17.54
N ILE A 49 -9.42 -71.36 16.65
CA ILE A 49 -10.66 -72.16 16.77
C ILE A 49 -10.47 -73.44 16.03
N ALA A 50 -10.28 -74.58 16.77
CA ALA A 50 -10.43 -75.87 16.24
C ALA A 50 -11.90 -76.32 16.42
N LYS A 51 -12.39 -77.21 15.59
CA LYS A 51 -13.80 -77.71 15.55
C LYS A 51 -14.40 -78.28 16.84
N THR A 52 -13.61 -78.35 17.88
CA THR A 52 -14.00 -78.66 19.24
C THR A 52 -13.83 -77.47 20.09
N SER A 53 -14.81 -76.93 20.74
CA SER A 53 -14.91 -75.63 21.38
C SER A 53 -13.59 -75.09 22.00
N TRP A 54 -12.84 -74.42 21.21
CA TRP A 54 -11.67 -73.62 21.62
C TRP A 54 -12.11 -72.19 21.94
N ASN A 55 -11.92 -71.74 23.19
CA ASN A 55 -12.30 -70.40 23.57
C ASN A 55 -11.40 -69.90 24.70
N ILE A 56 -10.32 -69.20 24.32
CA ILE A 56 -9.42 -68.50 25.23
C ILE A 56 -9.70 -67.04 25.12
N HIS A 57 -10.06 -66.35 26.20
CA HIS A 57 -10.43 -64.99 26.18
C HIS A 57 -10.06 -64.27 27.47
N PHE A 58 -9.91 -62.89 27.36
CA PHE A 58 -9.77 -62.04 28.53
C PHE A 58 -11.16 -61.79 29.16
N SER A 59 -11.19 -61.71 30.50
CA SER A 59 -12.37 -61.28 31.22
C SER A 59 -12.01 -60.55 32.51
N ASN A 60 -13.01 -59.94 33.15
CA ASN A 60 -12.97 -59.50 34.53
C ASN A 60 -11.78 -58.52 34.85
N ILE A 61 -11.61 -57.41 34.06
CA ILE A 61 -10.65 -56.42 34.39
C ILE A 61 -11.00 -55.74 35.72
N LYS A 62 -10.04 -55.69 36.63
CA LYS A 62 -10.16 -55.00 37.92
C LYS A 62 -8.94 -54.09 38.14
N PHE A 63 -9.19 -52.90 38.54
CA PHE A 63 -8.09 -52.00 38.95
C PHE A 63 -7.47 -52.52 40.22
N ASP A 64 -6.17 -52.44 40.28
CA ASP A 64 -5.35 -52.81 41.43
C ASP A 64 -4.71 -51.49 41.98
N GLU A 65 -3.75 -51.63 42.87
CA GLU A 65 -3.06 -50.47 43.50
C GLU A 65 -2.38 -49.54 42.49
N GLY A 66 -2.97 -48.41 42.17
CA GLY A 66 -2.40 -47.37 41.39
C GLY A 66 -2.61 -46.02 42.07
N ASN A 67 -1.82 -45.01 41.68
CA ASN A 67 -1.92 -43.62 42.14
C ASN A 67 -2.29 -42.64 41.05
N VAL A 68 -2.48 -43.12 39.84
CA VAL A 68 -2.97 -42.33 38.74
C VAL A 68 -4.25 -42.91 38.11
N GLU A 69 -5.11 -42.02 37.61
CA GLU A 69 -6.29 -42.43 36.84
C GLU A 69 -5.92 -42.44 35.34
N ALA A 70 -6.32 -43.51 34.64
CA ALA A 70 -6.11 -43.57 33.21
C ALA A 70 -7.06 -42.62 32.47
N THR A 71 -6.59 -41.98 31.45
CA THR A 71 -7.41 -41.15 30.53
C THR A 71 -8.46 -42.02 29.84
N THR A 72 -8.07 -43.23 29.45
CA THR A 72 -8.98 -44.29 29.04
C THR A 72 -8.67 -45.54 29.88
N PRO A 73 -9.50 -45.88 30.85
CA PRO A 73 -9.28 -47.05 31.69
C PRO A 73 -9.19 -48.38 30.87
N ALA A 74 -8.36 -49.29 31.35
CA ALA A 74 -8.20 -50.59 30.71
C ALA A 74 -9.56 -51.27 30.50
N LYS A 75 -9.86 -51.62 29.27
CA LYS A 75 -11.12 -52.34 28.91
C LYS A 75 -10.87 -53.40 27.89
N ILE A 76 -11.65 -54.48 27.96
CA ILE A 76 -11.71 -55.52 26.95
C ILE A 76 -12.49 -54.94 25.77
N VAL A 77 -11.82 -54.79 24.63
CA VAL A 77 -12.43 -54.23 23.40
C VAL A 77 -13.12 -55.33 22.61
N ASN A 78 -12.50 -56.51 22.58
CA ASN A 78 -13.04 -57.76 22.08
C ASN A 78 -12.44 -58.88 22.94
N ASP A 79 -12.91 -60.09 22.83
CA ASP A 79 -12.52 -61.17 23.69
C ASP A 79 -10.99 -61.38 23.85
N THR A 80 -10.20 -60.87 22.95
CA THR A 80 -8.76 -61.10 22.89
C THR A 80 -7.90 -59.84 22.95
N THR A 81 -8.52 -58.68 23.17
CA THR A 81 -7.79 -57.40 23.11
C THR A 81 -8.18 -56.53 24.30
N ILE A 82 -7.17 -55.94 24.94
CA ILE A 82 -7.35 -54.92 25.96
C ILE A 82 -6.75 -53.62 25.41
N SER A 83 -7.50 -52.55 25.52
CA SER A 83 -7.03 -51.21 25.22
C SER A 83 -7.08 -50.32 26.46
N LEU A 84 -6.10 -49.47 26.60
CA LEU A 84 -6.04 -48.44 27.65
C LEU A 84 -5.16 -47.32 27.20
N ASP A 85 -5.32 -46.16 27.84
CA ASP A 85 -4.48 -44.98 27.66
C ASP A 85 -4.20 -44.39 29.03
N VAL A 86 -2.94 -44.31 29.41
CA VAL A 86 -2.52 -43.82 30.72
C VAL A 86 -1.45 -42.76 30.54
N SER A 87 -1.58 -41.68 31.30
CA SER A 87 -0.56 -40.63 31.42
C SER A 87 0.14 -40.77 32.77
N LEU A 88 1.47 -40.83 32.76
CA LEU A 88 2.32 -40.85 33.93
C LEU A 88 3.11 -39.52 33.95
N GLU A 89 2.80 -38.64 34.90
CA GLU A 89 3.35 -37.27 34.90
C GLU A 89 4.56 -37.11 35.80
N SER A 90 4.68 -37.97 36.84
CA SER A 90 5.74 -37.83 37.84
C SER A 90 6.37 -39.16 38.20
N PRO A 91 7.68 -39.16 38.55
CA PRO A 91 8.32 -40.36 39.09
C PRO A 91 7.55 -40.92 40.26
N GLY A 92 7.25 -42.21 40.21
CA GLY A 92 6.40 -42.93 41.22
C GLY A 92 4.94 -43.09 40.79
N ASP A 93 4.53 -42.45 39.67
CA ASP A 93 3.21 -42.70 39.08
C ASP A 93 3.08 -44.14 38.67
N LYS A 94 1.94 -44.73 38.98
CA LYS A 94 1.69 -46.13 38.75
C LYS A 94 0.24 -46.34 38.36
N TYR A 95 0.06 -47.12 37.27
CA TYR A 95 -1.22 -47.66 36.87
C TYR A 95 -1.17 -49.19 36.85
N SER A 96 -2.08 -49.86 37.58
CA SER A 96 -2.07 -51.28 37.69
C SER A 96 -3.49 -51.86 37.60
N PHE A 97 -3.62 -52.98 36.94
CA PHE A 97 -4.88 -53.69 36.83
C PHE A 97 -4.66 -55.20 36.75
N ASN A 98 -5.69 -55.96 37.14
CA ASN A 98 -5.72 -57.35 37.00
C ASN A 98 -6.74 -57.77 35.89
N VAL A 99 -6.43 -58.86 35.17
CA VAL A 99 -7.29 -59.41 34.14
C VAL A 99 -7.22 -60.95 34.17
N ASP A 100 -8.37 -61.59 34.02
CA ASP A 100 -8.43 -63.04 33.93
C ASP A 100 -8.22 -63.46 32.46
N VAL A 101 -7.33 -64.44 32.24
CA VAL A 101 -7.23 -65.23 31.03
C VAL A 101 -8.06 -66.55 31.28
N VAL A 102 -9.11 -66.67 30.53
CA VAL A 102 -10.13 -67.76 30.77
C VAL A 102 -10.07 -68.74 29.60
N ASN A 103 -9.99 -69.99 29.94
CA ASN A 103 -10.25 -71.08 29.00
C ASN A 103 -11.67 -71.69 29.27
N SER A 104 -12.64 -71.16 28.50
CA SER A 104 -14.01 -71.73 28.54
C SER A 104 -14.22 -72.72 27.41
N GLY A 105 -13.15 -73.16 26.77
CA GLY A 105 -13.18 -74.29 25.84
C GLY A 105 -13.20 -75.68 26.53
N THR A 106 -13.35 -76.73 25.73
CA THR A 106 -13.41 -78.06 26.19
C THR A 106 -12.06 -78.78 26.18
N ILE A 107 -10.98 -78.15 25.92
CA ILE A 107 -9.65 -78.67 25.75
C ILE A 107 -8.65 -77.83 26.55
N ASP A 108 -7.68 -78.52 27.19
CA ASP A 108 -6.59 -77.86 27.89
C ASP A 108 -5.71 -77.07 26.88
N ALA A 109 -5.24 -75.92 27.31
CA ALA A 109 -4.41 -75.01 26.51
C ALA A 109 -3.01 -74.87 27.11
N MET A 110 -2.00 -74.89 26.30
CA MET A 110 -0.61 -74.68 26.70
C MET A 110 -0.11 -73.38 26.11
N LEU A 111 0.47 -72.54 26.91
CA LEU A 111 1.13 -71.29 26.48
C LEU A 111 2.41 -71.65 25.73
N THR A 112 2.48 -71.24 24.46
CA THR A 112 3.64 -71.47 23.57
C THR A 112 4.54 -70.26 23.35
N GLU A 113 3.94 -69.13 23.43
CA GLU A 113 4.72 -67.90 23.16
C GLU A 113 4.14 -66.73 23.98
N ILE A 114 5.07 -65.88 24.43
CA ILE A 114 4.80 -64.70 25.19
C ILE A 114 5.45 -63.55 24.43
N PHE A 115 4.64 -62.69 23.79
CA PHE A 115 5.12 -61.49 23.15
C PHE A 115 4.85 -60.29 24.06
N LYS A 116 5.88 -59.58 24.40
CA LYS A 116 5.84 -58.33 25.16
C LYS A 116 6.61 -57.28 24.40
N THR A 117 6.02 -56.11 24.19
CA THR A 117 6.74 -55.01 23.62
C THR A 117 8.01 -54.71 24.40
N GLU A 118 9.13 -54.77 23.76
CA GLU A 118 10.41 -54.28 24.32
C GLU A 118 10.44 -52.77 24.31
N LEU A 119 10.70 -52.19 25.45
CA LEU A 119 10.94 -50.76 25.58
C LEU A 119 12.31 -50.40 25.01
N THR A 120 12.42 -49.27 24.31
CA THR A 120 13.70 -48.75 23.86
C THR A 120 14.58 -48.36 25.05
N GLU A 121 15.88 -48.21 24.86
CA GLU A 121 16.81 -47.80 25.91
C GLU A 121 16.42 -46.50 26.57
N GLU A 122 15.83 -45.55 25.78
CA GLU A 122 15.35 -44.26 26.29
C GLU A 122 14.09 -44.47 27.14
N GLN A 123 13.13 -45.26 26.68
CA GLN A 123 11.90 -45.57 27.43
C GLN A 123 12.20 -46.32 28.72
N GLN A 124 13.15 -47.27 28.70
CA GLN A 124 13.54 -48.09 29.86
C GLN A 124 14.16 -47.26 31.01
N LYS A 125 14.64 -46.03 30.71
CA LYS A 125 15.14 -45.12 31.76
C LYS A 125 14.02 -44.66 32.67
N TYR A 126 12.83 -44.48 32.13
CA TYR A 126 11.72 -43.83 32.83
C TYR A 126 10.54 -44.77 33.08
N ILE A 127 10.26 -45.73 32.18
CA ILE A 127 9.11 -46.62 32.26
C ILE A 127 9.53 -48.00 32.71
N GLU A 128 8.76 -48.56 33.60
CA GLU A 128 8.77 -49.99 33.96
C GLU A 128 7.42 -50.60 33.59
N TYR A 129 7.43 -51.65 32.79
CA TYR A 129 6.24 -52.38 32.33
C TYR A 129 6.36 -53.84 32.68
N THR A 130 5.51 -54.34 33.57
CA THR A 130 5.54 -55.73 34.07
C THR A 130 4.21 -56.43 33.85
N ILE A 131 4.30 -57.73 33.55
CA ILE A 131 3.16 -58.62 33.42
C ILE A 131 3.54 -59.89 34.11
N LYS A 132 2.76 -60.28 35.15
CA LYS A 132 2.96 -61.48 35.97
C LYS A 132 1.64 -62.13 36.29
N TYR A 133 1.67 -63.36 36.77
CA TYR A 133 0.51 -63.92 37.45
C TYR A 133 0.23 -63.13 38.71
N PHE A 134 -1.05 -63.15 39.17
CA PHE A 134 -1.48 -62.38 40.33
C PHE A 134 -0.76 -62.77 41.61
N ASP A 135 -0.29 -64.04 41.72
CA ASP A 135 0.54 -64.55 42.85
C ASP A 135 2.02 -64.06 42.78
N GLY A 136 2.38 -63.22 41.76
CA GLY A 136 3.71 -62.69 41.60
C GLY A 136 4.66 -63.58 40.78
N ASN A 137 4.24 -64.78 40.39
CA ASN A 137 5.03 -65.67 39.54
C ASN A 137 5.20 -65.09 38.11
N GLU A 138 6.36 -65.37 37.51
CA GLU A 138 6.59 -65.02 36.11
C GLU A 138 5.81 -65.95 35.20
N ILE A 139 5.20 -65.41 34.12
CA ILE A 139 4.52 -66.23 33.11
C ILE A 139 5.59 -66.87 32.24
N LYS A 140 5.45 -68.15 31.95
CA LYS A 140 6.40 -68.97 31.20
C LYS A 140 5.77 -69.75 30.06
N GLU A 141 6.55 -69.92 29.01
CA GLU A 141 6.20 -70.91 27.98
C GLU A 141 5.99 -72.27 28.63
N LYS A 142 4.99 -73.09 28.15
CA LYS A 142 4.53 -74.35 28.65
C LYS A 142 3.62 -74.28 29.89
N ASP A 143 3.28 -73.08 30.37
CA ASP A 143 2.26 -72.97 31.39
C ASP A 143 0.91 -73.48 30.84
N LEU A 144 0.25 -74.34 31.66
CA LEU A 144 -1.02 -75.01 31.29
C LEU A 144 -2.22 -74.24 31.83
N LEU A 145 -3.11 -73.82 30.91
CA LEU A 145 -4.42 -73.29 31.25
C LEU A 145 -5.46 -74.34 30.99
N LYS A 146 -5.91 -75.00 32.05
CA LYS A 146 -6.86 -76.14 31.94
C LYS A 146 -8.22 -75.68 31.39
N LYS A 147 -8.91 -76.59 30.73
CA LYS A 147 -10.32 -76.43 30.36
C LYS A 147 -11.14 -75.97 31.57
N ASP A 148 -12.12 -75.17 31.34
CA ASP A 148 -12.98 -74.52 32.34
C ASP A 148 -12.23 -73.92 33.54
N SER A 149 -11.02 -73.35 33.30
CA SER A 149 -10.20 -72.68 34.30
C SER A 149 -9.83 -71.30 33.87
N LYS A 150 -9.25 -70.51 34.80
CA LYS A 150 -8.75 -69.24 34.56
C LYS A 150 -7.47 -69.02 35.36
N GLU A 151 -6.61 -68.09 34.81
CA GLU A 151 -5.46 -67.54 35.49
C GLU A 151 -5.60 -66.01 35.51
N THR A 152 -5.29 -65.42 36.63
CA THR A 152 -5.36 -63.95 36.73
C THR A 152 -3.96 -63.32 36.52
N LEU A 153 -3.89 -62.39 35.67
CA LEU A 153 -2.66 -61.65 35.41
C LEU A 153 -2.72 -60.30 36.10
N LYS A 154 -1.55 -59.81 36.59
CA LYS A 154 -1.34 -58.47 37.07
C LYS A 154 -0.47 -57.74 36.08
N ILE A 155 -0.98 -56.63 35.60
CA ILE A 155 -0.30 -55.73 34.68
C ILE A 155 0.00 -54.44 35.44
N GLU A 156 1.26 -54.00 35.39
CA GLU A 156 1.70 -52.79 36.07
C GLU A 156 2.57 -51.94 35.13
N ILE A 157 2.23 -50.67 35.03
CA ILE A 157 2.95 -49.66 34.31
C ILE A 157 3.32 -48.59 35.32
N LYS A 158 4.61 -48.34 35.46
CA LYS A 158 5.13 -47.44 36.48
C LYS A 158 6.12 -46.46 35.86
N TYR A 159 6.01 -45.18 36.23
CA TYR A 159 7.12 -44.26 36.08
C TYR A 159 8.11 -44.57 37.22
N LYS A 160 9.34 -44.89 36.84
CA LYS A 160 10.35 -45.32 37.80
C LYS A 160 10.58 -44.28 38.88
N ASP A 161 10.73 -44.72 40.13
CA ASP A 161 11.05 -43.86 41.24
C ASP A 161 12.44 -43.20 41.03
N GLY A 162 12.55 -41.93 41.34
CA GLY A 162 13.81 -41.19 41.26
C GLY A 162 13.57 -39.71 40.99
N ASN A 163 14.61 -38.92 41.02
CA ASN A 163 14.54 -37.48 40.78
C ASN A 163 14.70 -37.06 39.31
N ASN A 164 14.65 -37.97 38.37
CA ASN A 164 14.86 -37.71 36.96
C ASN A 164 13.54 -37.64 36.23
N TYR A 165 13.08 -36.44 35.94
CA TYR A 165 11.99 -36.22 34.99
C TYR A 165 12.50 -36.42 33.54
N ALA A 166 11.65 -36.99 32.70
CA ALA A 166 11.96 -37.06 31.29
C ALA A 166 12.06 -35.63 30.68
N PRO A 167 13.09 -35.34 29.88
CA PRO A 167 13.28 -34.02 29.31
C PRO A 167 12.28 -33.67 28.20
N ASN A 168 11.62 -34.71 27.64
CA ASN A 168 10.61 -34.60 26.59
C ASN A 168 9.51 -35.60 26.85
N ASP A 169 8.39 -35.49 26.16
CA ASP A 169 7.32 -36.47 26.21
C ASP A 169 7.82 -37.85 25.71
N ILE A 170 7.66 -38.87 26.53
CA ILE A 170 8.02 -40.24 26.16
C ILE A 170 6.76 -41.04 25.94
N ASN A 171 6.53 -41.36 24.67
CA ASN A 171 5.41 -42.22 24.26
C ASN A 171 5.90 -43.66 24.09
N ALA A 172 5.25 -44.61 24.71
CA ALA A 172 5.50 -46.04 24.51
C ALA A 172 4.19 -46.76 24.16
N LYS A 173 4.14 -47.38 23.00
CA LYS A 173 3.05 -48.31 22.67
C LYS A 173 3.38 -49.67 23.30
N LEU A 174 2.62 -50.07 24.31
CA LEU A 174 2.83 -51.32 25.00
C LEU A 174 1.83 -52.32 24.49
N SER A 175 2.30 -53.50 24.09
CA SER A 175 1.48 -54.60 23.68
C SER A 175 1.91 -55.89 24.39
N PHE A 176 0.98 -56.75 24.53
CA PHE A 176 1.19 -58.05 25.15
C PHE A 176 0.31 -59.08 24.49
N THR A 177 0.90 -60.21 24.05
CA THR A 177 0.19 -61.33 23.44
C THR A 177 0.62 -62.62 24.08
N LEU A 178 -0.35 -63.44 24.46
CA LEU A 178 -0.16 -64.79 24.89
C LEU A 178 -0.72 -65.73 23.83
N ASN A 179 0.11 -66.57 23.28
CA ASN A 179 -0.28 -67.60 22.32
C ASN A 179 -0.46 -68.91 22.99
N TYR A 180 -1.69 -69.36 22.99
CA TYR A 180 -2.05 -70.67 23.48
C TYR A 180 -2.31 -71.63 22.33
N VAL A 181 -1.92 -72.92 22.52
CA VAL A 181 -2.23 -74.04 21.63
C VAL A 181 -2.93 -75.16 22.43
N GLN A 182 -3.60 -76.09 21.73
CA GLN A 182 -4.13 -77.23 22.34
C GLN A 182 -3.02 -78.07 22.98
N ASP A 183 -3.17 -78.43 24.26
CA ASP A 183 -2.30 -79.41 24.90
C ASP A 183 -2.77 -80.83 24.50
N ASP A 184 -1.93 -81.58 23.80
CA ASP A 184 -2.14 -82.93 23.33
C ASP A 184 -1.58 -84.01 24.33
N GLY A 185 -1.11 -83.49 25.48
CA GLY A 185 -0.53 -84.37 26.52
C GLY A 185 0.91 -84.83 26.21
N THR A 186 1.47 -84.44 25.12
CA THR A 186 2.83 -84.87 24.71
C THR A 186 3.90 -83.82 25.11
N GLY A 187 3.49 -82.60 25.48
CA GLY A 187 4.37 -81.53 25.81
C GLY A 187 5.09 -80.95 24.58
N ASN A 188 4.73 -81.39 23.38
CA ASN A 188 5.29 -80.88 22.11
C ASN A 188 4.27 -79.96 21.44
N GLY A 189 4.39 -78.73 21.67
CA GLY A 189 3.64 -77.67 20.96
C GLY A 189 3.88 -77.66 19.45
N THR A 190 3.21 -76.84 18.76
CA THR A 190 3.22 -76.71 17.30
C THR A 190 4.62 -76.83 16.73
N ARG A 191 4.81 -77.77 15.80
CA ARG A 191 6.10 -77.98 15.09
C ARG A 191 6.43 -76.85 14.09
N ILE A 192 5.58 -75.89 13.94
CA ILE A 192 5.75 -74.74 13.04
C ILE A 192 5.84 -73.43 13.88
N LYS A 193 6.91 -72.68 13.77
CA LYS A 193 6.95 -71.30 14.20
C LYS A 193 6.98 -70.31 12.99
N TYR A 194 6.68 -69.06 13.22
CA TYR A 194 6.96 -68.00 12.26
C TYR A 194 7.48 -66.78 13.00
N ASP A 195 8.33 -66.05 12.30
CA ASP A 195 8.91 -64.79 12.72
C ASP A 195 8.62 -63.74 11.64
N LEU A 196 8.77 -62.49 11.97
CA LEU A 196 8.84 -61.43 10.97
C LEU A 196 10.06 -61.63 10.07
N GLY A 197 9.82 -61.67 8.76
CA GLY A 197 10.87 -61.65 7.75
C GLY A 197 11.22 -60.19 7.38
N GLU A 198 11.48 -59.95 6.11
CA GLU A 198 11.72 -58.58 5.64
C GLU A 198 10.42 -57.75 5.80
N HIS A 199 10.53 -56.63 6.47
CA HIS A 199 9.37 -55.75 6.73
C HIS A 199 9.80 -54.30 6.92
N GLU A 200 8.90 -53.41 6.57
CA GLU A 200 8.98 -51.99 6.89
C GLU A 200 7.71 -51.61 7.66
N LEU A 201 7.89 -51.33 8.94
CA LEU A 201 6.80 -50.91 9.83
C LEU A 201 6.50 -49.43 9.62
N GLY A 202 5.26 -49.08 9.37
CA GLY A 202 4.72 -47.75 9.37
C GLY A 202 4.14 -47.33 10.73
N ASN A 203 3.09 -46.54 10.74
CA ASN A 203 2.40 -46.08 11.94
C ASN A 203 1.22 -46.98 12.25
N GLU A 204 0.74 -47.00 13.51
CA GLU A 204 -0.48 -47.69 13.96
C GLU A 204 -0.55 -49.16 13.56
N ASP A 205 0.56 -49.90 13.67
CA ASP A 205 0.70 -51.30 13.32
C ASP A 205 0.46 -51.64 11.83
N TRP A 206 0.52 -50.67 10.96
CA TRP A 206 0.58 -50.87 9.53
C TRP A 206 2.00 -51.20 9.08
N TYR A 207 2.13 -52.05 8.10
CA TYR A 207 3.39 -52.35 7.43
C TYR A 207 3.34 -51.83 6.01
N LYS A 208 4.38 -51.13 5.56
CA LYS A 208 4.58 -50.81 4.16
C LYS A 208 4.90 -52.06 3.34
N THR A 209 5.78 -52.85 3.89
CA THR A 209 6.10 -54.18 3.34
C THR A 209 6.16 -55.18 4.47
N LEU A 210 5.71 -56.38 4.22
CA LEU A 210 5.74 -57.45 5.20
C LEU A 210 5.96 -58.80 4.55
N SER A 211 6.88 -59.56 5.10
CA SER A 211 6.95 -61.01 4.89
C SER A 211 7.06 -61.73 6.23
N LEU A 212 6.65 -62.96 6.25
CA LEU A 212 6.79 -63.86 7.40
C LEU A 212 7.64 -65.04 7.01
N ASP A 213 8.57 -65.41 7.91
CA ASP A 213 9.43 -66.57 7.79
C ASP A 213 8.87 -67.72 8.63
N PHE A 214 8.30 -68.76 8.01
CA PHE A 214 7.83 -69.92 8.68
C PHE A 214 8.96 -70.96 8.75
N GLU A 215 9.12 -71.58 9.90
CA GLU A 215 10.10 -72.64 10.16
C GLU A 215 9.49 -73.84 10.82
N ILE A 216 9.92 -75.01 10.38
CA ILE A 216 9.51 -76.28 11.00
C ILE A 216 10.59 -76.64 11.99
N LEU A 217 10.21 -76.81 13.27
CA LEU A 217 11.12 -76.94 14.41
C LEU A 217 11.68 -78.38 14.64
N ASP A 218 11.34 -79.34 13.82
CA ASP A 218 11.91 -80.66 13.89
C ASP A 218 12.53 -81.16 12.58
N ASP A 219 13.29 -82.22 12.64
CA ASP A 219 14.01 -82.75 11.48
C ASP A 219 13.07 -83.58 10.54
N THR A 220 11.76 -83.28 10.54
CA THR A 220 10.80 -83.95 9.70
C THR A 220 11.06 -83.67 8.23
N LYS A 221 11.25 -84.68 7.41
CA LYS A 221 11.44 -84.57 5.97
C LYS A 221 10.13 -84.19 5.30
N ILE A 222 10.01 -82.92 4.90
CA ILE A 222 8.86 -82.36 4.23
C ILE A 222 8.86 -82.77 2.76
N ALA A 223 7.69 -83.29 2.34
CA ALA A 223 7.43 -83.66 0.97
C ALA A 223 7.05 -82.44 0.10
N TYR A 224 6.15 -81.66 0.62
CA TYR A 224 5.77 -80.35 -0.01
C TYR A 224 5.20 -79.41 1.03
N ALA A 225 5.26 -78.15 0.73
CA ALA A 225 4.65 -77.07 1.54
C ALA A 225 3.84 -76.14 0.65
N LYS A 226 2.77 -75.56 1.21
CA LYS A 226 1.86 -74.62 0.57
C LYS A 226 1.51 -73.52 1.52
N TYR A 227 1.07 -72.38 0.94
CA TYR A 227 0.59 -71.23 1.71
C TYR A 227 -0.56 -70.52 1.05
N CYS A 228 -1.25 -69.70 1.81
CA CYS A 228 -2.16 -68.68 1.30
C CYS A 228 -2.03 -67.43 2.15
N VAL A 229 -2.39 -66.27 1.58
CA VAL A 229 -2.62 -65.03 2.32
C VAL A 229 -4.06 -64.63 2.10
N THR A 230 -4.81 -64.51 3.18
CA THR A 230 -6.26 -64.26 3.18
C THR A 230 -6.63 -63.24 4.25
N THR A 231 -7.87 -62.77 4.25
CA THR A 231 -8.36 -61.80 5.27
C THR A 231 -8.97 -62.50 6.49
N ASP A 232 -9.33 -63.77 6.38
CA ASP A 232 -10.09 -64.56 7.38
C ASP A 232 -9.38 -65.84 7.88
N GLY A 233 -8.19 -66.11 7.34
CA GLY A 233 -7.46 -67.35 7.65
C GLY A 233 -7.97 -68.56 6.93
N VAL A 234 -8.95 -68.47 6.01
CA VAL A 234 -9.49 -69.53 5.23
C VAL A 234 -8.87 -69.55 3.83
N CYS A 235 -8.09 -70.59 3.53
CA CYS A 235 -7.45 -70.75 2.23
C CYS A 235 -8.41 -71.29 1.17
N ALA A 236 -8.87 -70.45 0.30
CA ALA A 236 -9.65 -70.82 -0.88
C ALA A 236 -8.73 -71.38 -2.01
N ALA A 237 -7.51 -70.93 -2.10
CA ALA A 237 -6.47 -71.39 -3.03
C ALA A 237 -5.11 -71.43 -2.38
N GLU A 238 -4.48 -72.58 -2.31
CA GLU A 238 -3.10 -72.71 -1.78
C GLU A 238 -2.05 -72.56 -2.89
N LYS A 239 -0.99 -71.87 -2.62
CA LYS A 239 0.21 -71.76 -3.47
C LYS A 239 1.33 -72.61 -2.94
N GLU A 240 2.06 -73.33 -3.81
CA GLU A 240 3.27 -74.03 -3.43
C GLU A 240 4.38 -73.06 -3.01
N ILE A 241 5.16 -73.48 -1.99
CA ILE A 241 6.29 -72.73 -1.51
C ILE A 241 7.47 -73.66 -1.25
N THR A 242 8.64 -73.18 -1.58
CA THR A 242 9.88 -73.86 -1.34
C THR A 242 10.75 -73.24 -0.27
N LYS A 243 11.48 -74.09 0.46
CA LYS A 243 12.34 -73.63 1.56
C LYS A 243 13.59 -72.90 1.00
N THR A 244 13.86 -71.73 1.53
CA THR A 244 15.07 -70.95 1.24
C THR A 244 15.77 -70.67 2.57
N ASN A 245 17.09 -70.89 2.68
CA ASN A 245 17.84 -70.67 3.93
C ASN A 245 17.15 -71.30 5.19
N ASN A 246 16.64 -72.49 5.07
CA ASN A 246 15.93 -73.19 6.14
C ASN A 246 14.57 -72.63 6.54
N LYS A 247 14.06 -71.60 5.84
CA LYS A 247 12.78 -70.95 6.13
C LYS A 247 11.83 -70.93 4.91
N TYR A 248 10.55 -70.81 5.12
CA TYR A 248 9.55 -70.56 4.07
C TYR A 248 9.06 -69.12 4.20
N ASN A 249 9.54 -68.22 3.30
CA ASN A 249 9.18 -66.82 3.33
C ASN A 249 7.87 -66.57 2.59
N ILE A 250 6.93 -65.94 3.24
CA ILE A 250 5.60 -65.59 2.70
C ILE A 250 5.47 -64.09 2.73
N ALA A 251 5.51 -63.49 1.55
CA ALA A 251 5.31 -62.05 1.42
C ALA A 251 3.82 -61.71 1.27
N PHE A 252 3.42 -60.62 1.89
CA PHE A 252 2.10 -59.99 1.74
C PHE A 252 2.11 -59.07 0.50
N SER A 253 1.51 -59.55 -0.57
CA SER A 253 1.54 -58.85 -1.87
C SER A 253 0.34 -57.95 -2.15
N ASN A 254 -0.67 -57.96 -1.29
CA ASN A 254 -1.88 -57.17 -1.43
C ASN A 254 -1.98 -56.20 -0.25
N ASN A 255 -2.47 -55.02 -0.51
CA ASN A 255 -2.81 -54.05 0.52
C ASN A 255 -4.18 -54.40 1.13
N LYS A 256 -4.23 -54.57 2.41
CA LYS A 256 -5.46 -54.91 3.18
C LYS A 256 -5.30 -54.53 4.64
N GLU A 257 -6.36 -54.05 5.23
CA GLU A 257 -6.40 -53.76 6.65
C GLU A 257 -6.07 -54.95 7.54
N TYR A 258 -6.54 -56.15 7.17
CA TYR A 258 -6.23 -57.35 7.93
C TYR A 258 -5.94 -58.52 6.99
N GLN A 259 -4.79 -59.10 7.15
CA GLN A 259 -4.35 -60.26 6.38
C GLN A 259 -3.67 -61.28 7.29
N VAL A 260 -3.84 -62.52 6.95
CA VAL A 260 -3.30 -63.69 7.65
C VAL A 260 -2.57 -64.57 6.63
N ALA A 261 -1.34 -64.93 6.93
CA ALA A 261 -0.61 -65.92 6.16
C ALA A 261 -0.76 -67.28 6.80
N CYS A 262 -1.34 -68.22 6.08
CA CYS A 262 -1.47 -69.62 6.54
C CYS A 262 -0.46 -70.46 5.77
N PHE A 263 0.32 -71.26 6.52
CA PHE A 263 1.34 -72.15 6.03
C PHE A 263 0.92 -73.60 6.35
N LYS A 264 1.07 -74.46 5.36
CA LYS A 264 0.79 -75.92 5.48
C LYS A 264 1.96 -76.69 4.94
N ALA A 265 2.39 -77.73 5.68
CA ALA A 265 3.45 -78.63 5.26
C ALA A 265 2.99 -80.07 5.40
N VAL A 266 3.41 -80.86 4.43
CA VAL A 266 3.11 -82.32 4.48
C VAL A 266 4.40 -83.09 4.45
N ASP A 267 4.59 -83.99 5.42
CA ASP A 267 5.80 -84.78 5.50
C ASP A 267 5.82 -85.94 4.51
N SER A 268 6.92 -86.68 4.45
CA SER A 268 7.11 -87.85 3.55
C SER A 268 6.27 -89.07 3.96
N LYS A 269 5.57 -89.04 5.12
CA LYS A 269 4.64 -90.01 5.60
C LYS A 269 3.18 -89.66 5.41
N GLY A 270 2.92 -88.47 4.88
CA GLY A 270 1.60 -87.91 4.63
C GLY A 270 0.97 -87.14 5.82
N ASN A 271 1.69 -86.89 6.89
CA ASN A 271 1.14 -86.17 8.01
C ASN A 271 1.14 -84.67 7.63
N GLU A 272 0.03 -83.96 7.94
CA GLU A 272 -0.16 -82.50 7.67
C GLU A 272 0.09 -81.72 8.93
N TYR A 273 0.85 -80.59 8.72
CA TYR A 273 1.14 -79.58 9.73
C TYR A 273 0.71 -78.24 9.16
N SER A 274 -0.05 -77.45 9.93
CA SER A 274 -0.48 -76.17 9.47
C SER A 274 -0.42 -75.10 10.59
N ARG A 275 -0.07 -73.91 10.23
CA ARG A 275 -0.14 -72.74 11.15
C ARG A 275 -0.50 -71.53 10.36
N CYS A 276 -1.41 -70.68 10.89
CA CYS A 276 -1.66 -69.36 10.40
C CYS A 276 -0.98 -68.30 11.31
N SER A 277 -0.61 -67.21 10.73
CA SER A 277 -0.04 -66.06 11.43
C SER A 277 -1.12 -65.25 12.16
N ASN A 278 -0.72 -64.29 12.95
CA ASN A 278 -1.58 -63.19 13.39
C ASN A 278 -2.08 -62.41 12.20
N LYS A 279 -3.08 -61.55 12.45
CA LYS A 279 -3.57 -60.57 11.46
C LYS A 279 -2.63 -59.39 11.38
N TYR A 280 -2.29 -59.02 10.17
CA TYR A 280 -1.42 -57.86 9.88
C TYR A 280 -2.11 -56.91 8.95
N LYS A 281 -1.81 -55.61 9.10
CA LYS A 281 -2.25 -54.55 8.21
C LYS A 281 -1.09 -54.22 7.28
N VAL A 282 -1.33 -54.23 5.97
CA VAL A 282 -0.28 -53.94 4.98
C VAL A 282 -0.82 -52.94 3.99
N ASP A 283 -0.07 -51.86 3.81
CA ASP A 283 -0.33 -50.85 2.81
C ASP A 283 0.98 -50.26 2.26
N ASN A 284 1.22 -50.46 0.99
CA ASN A 284 2.37 -49.90 0.26
C ASN A 284 1.91 -48.95 -0.86
N GLU A 285 0.64 -48.61 -0.90
CA GLU A 285 0.10 -47.67 -1.88
C GLU A 285 0.24 -46.26 -1.37
N LYS A 286 0.79 -45.40 -2.22
CA LYS A 286 0.92 -43.99 -1.86
C LYS A 286 -0.43 -43.31 -1.93
N PRO A 287 -0.70 -42.38 -1.01
CA PRO A 287 -1.88 -41.54 -1.11
C PRO A 287 -1.82 -40.64 -2.35
N THR A 288 -2.97 -40.28 -2.87
CA THR A 288 -3.08 -39.44 -4.08
C THR A 288 -3.72 -38.11 -3.74
N ILE A 289 -3.11 -37.02 -4.23
CA ILE A 289 -3.68 -35.68 -4.16
C ILE A 289 -4.53 -35.47 -5.42
N SER A 290 -5.81 -35.21 -5.22
CA SER A 290 -6.75 -34.92 -6.30
C SER A 290 -6.71 -33.49 -6.72
N THR A 291 -6.72 -32.55 -5.75
CA THR A 291 -6.66 -31.12 -5.99
C THR A 291 -5.96 -30.39 -4.86
N VAL A 292 -5.28 -29.29 -5.22
CA VAL A 292 -4.79 -28.29 -4.28
C VAL A 292 -5.43 -26.96 -4.63
N THR A 293 -6.14 -26.36 -3.69
CA THR A 293 -6.72 -25.03 -3.82
C THR A 293 -5.95 -24.06 -2.93
N ILE A 294 -5.63 -22.87 -3.47
CA ILE A 294 -4.95 -21.82 -2.73
C ILE A 294 -5.84 -20.59 -2.76
N GLU A 295 -6.15 -20.07 -1.60
CA GLU A 295 -6.95 -18.86 -1.41
C GLU A 295 -6.10 -17.81 -0.69
N PRO A 296 -5.49 -16.88 -1.46
CA PRO A 296 -4.79 -15.77 -0.88
C PRO A 296 -5.80 -14.75 -0.32
N ASN A 297 -5.48 -14.16 0.84
CA ASN A 297 -6.32 -13.16 1.46
C ASN A 297 -5.48 -12.23 2.35
N ASP A 298 -5.14 -11.05 1.82
CA ASP A 298 -4.29 -10.07 2.49
C ASP A 298 -2.87 -10.65 2.74
N ASP A 299 -2.41 -10.68 3.99
CA ASP A 299 -1.15 -11.28 4.42
C ASP A 299 -1.26 -12.77 4.74
N THR A 300 -2.34 -13.40 4.32
CA THR A 300 -2.59 -14.81 4.58
C THR A 300 -2.78 -15.62 3.31
N MET A 301 -2.50 -16.90 3.40
CA MET A 301 -2.70 -17.87 2.32
C MET A 301 -3.24 -19.16 2.90
N THR A 302 -4.47 -19.51 2.56
CA THR A 302 -5.06 -20.79 2.94
C THR A 302 -4.88 -21.79 1.82
N ILE A 303 -4.25 -22.93 2.13
CA ILE A 303 -4.07 -24.04 1.21
C ILE A 303 -5.01 -25.15 1.65
N THR A 304 -5.83 -25.64 0.74
CA THR A 304 -6.73 -26.79 0.98
C THR A 304 -6.34 -27.91 0.02
N VAL A 305 -6.19 -29.09 0.56
CA VAL A 305 -5.77 -30.29 -0.16
C VAL A 305 -6.91 -31.31 -0.15
N ASP A 306 -7.34 -31.74 -1.32
CA ASP A 306 -8.21 -32.93 -1.47
C ASP A 306 -7.34 -34.13 -1.82
N ALA A 307 -7.18 -35.02 -0.87
CA ALA A 307 -6.36 -36.20 -1.01
C ALA A 307 -7.12 -37.46 -0.55
N LYS A 308 -6.74 -38.57 -1.12
CA LYS A 308 -7.36 -39.88 -0.82
C LYS A 308 -6.30 -40.95 -0.70
N ASP A 309 -6.52 -41.83 0.25
CA ASP A 309 -5.88 -43.11 0.35
C ASP A 309 -6.91 -44.24 0.37
N SER A 310 -6.55 -45.38 -0.21
CA SER A 310 -7.50 -46.48 -0.43
C SER A 310 -7.54 -47.46 0.72
N PHE A 311 -6.52 -47.53 1.57
CA PHE A 311 -6.34 -48.60 2.56
C PHE A 311 -6.13 -48.11 3.98
N SER A 312 -4.99 -47.49 4.27
CA SER A 312 -4.66 -47.02 5.63
C SER A 312 -5.30 -45.70 6.00
N GLY A 313 -5.63 -44.87 5.01
CA GLY A 313 -6.18 -43.54 5.18
C GLY A 313 -5.10 -42.48 5.37
N ILE A 314 -5.46 -41.20 5.21
CA ILE A 314 -4.51 -40.07 5.36
C ILE A 314 -4.22 -39.86 6.86
N SER A 315 -2.96 -39.75 7.18
CA SER A 315 -2.46 -39.44 8.52
C SER A 315 -2.11 -37.95 8.66
N LYS A 316 -1.34 -37.41 7.71
CA LYS A 316 -0.75 -36.05 7.81
C LYS A 316 -0.68 -35.34 6.47
N TYR A 317 -0.75 -34.04 6.55
CA TYR A 317 -0.54 -33.10 5.44
C TYR A 317 0.70 -32.26 5.70
N TYR A 318 1.48 -32.03 4.68
CA TYR A 318 2.70 -31.22 4.75
C TYR A 318 2.61 -30.05 3.79
N TYR A 319 2.72 -28.85 4.32
CA TYR A 319 2.56 -27.60 3.58
C TYR A 319 3.84 -26.80 3.55
N SER A 320 4.22 -26.30 2.40
CA SER A 320 5.37 -25.41 2.23
C SER A 320 4.97 -24.15 1.48
N LYS A 321 5.48 -23.01 1.91
CA LYS A 321 5.34 -21.71 1.23
C LYS A 321 6.62 -21.27 0.49
N ASP A 322 7.70 -22.03 0.61
CA ASP A 322 9.06 -21.68 0.16
C ASP A 322 9.63 -22.71 -0.83
N SER A 323 8.78 -23.18 -1.74
CA SER A 323 9.13 -24.16 -2.78
C SER A 323 9.62 -25.50 -2.23
N GLY A 324 9.17 -25.89 -1.04
CA GLY A 324 9.56 -27.16 -0.42
C GLY A 324 10.86 -27.09 0.40
N THR A 325 11.36 -25.90 0.70
CA THR A 325 12.54 -25.75 1.57
C THR A 325 12.21 -26.09 3.02
N THR A 326 11.04 -25.64 3.50
CA THR A 326 10.52 -25.97 4.81
C THR A 326 9.07 -26.45 4.70
N TYR A 327 8.68 -27.40 5.55
CA TYR A 327 7.32 -27.89 5.60
C TYR A 327 6.73 -27.74 7.00
N VAL A 328 5.44 -27.40 7.03
CA VAL A 328 4.62 -27.44 8.23
C VAL A 328 3.74 -28.68 8.18
N GLU A 329 3.78 -29.46 9.24
CA GLU A 329 2.97 -30.67 9.43
C GLU A 329 1.60 -30.29 10.00
N SER A 330 0.54 -30.93 9.53
CA SER A 330 -0.84 -30.74 9.99
C SER A 330 -1.64 -32.04 9.87
N GLU A 331 -2.53 -32.26 10.79
CA GLU A 331 -3.52 -33.36 10.70
C GLU A 331 -4.76 -32.97 9.87
N PHE A 332 -4.86 -31.71 9.45
CA PHE A 332 -6.02 -31.19 8.73
C PHE A 332 -5.72 -30.98 7.26
N PRO A 333 -6.73 -31.18 6.37
CA PRO A 333 -6.57 -30.99 4.93
C PRO A 333 -6.46 -29.53 4.50
N ASN A 334 -6.37 -28.60 5.45
CA ASN A 334 -6.13 -27.18 5.18
C ASN A 334 -5.13 -26.60 6.16
N TYR A 335 -4.38 -25.64 5.68
CA TYR A 335 -3.44 -24.86 6.50
C TYR A 335 -3.39 -23.41 6.03
N THR A 336 -3.32 -22.47 6.97
CA THR A 336 -3.24 -21.05 6.68
C THR A 336 -1.90 -20.49 7.14
N PHE A 337 -1.10 -20.07 6.19
CA PHE A 337 0.08 -19.24 6.45
C PHE A 337 -0.36 -17.79 6.70
N THR A 338 0.24 -17.15 7.69
CA THR A 338 -0.07 -15.78 8.11
C THR A 338 1.18 -14.91 8.07
N SER A 339 1.00 -13.59 8.07
CA SER A 339 2.09 -12.60 8.05
C SER A 339 3.05 -12.82 6.88
N LEU A 340 2.48 -13.04 5.70
CA LEU A 340 3.21 -13.19 4.46
C LEU A 340 3.52 -11.82 3.87
N ASP A 341 4.72 -11.65 3.35
CA ASP A 341 5.08 -10.47 2.58
C ASP A 341 4.38 -10.48 1.20
N GLU A 342 4.26 -9.32 0.57
CA GLU A 342 3.78 -9.24 -0.81
C GLU A 342 4.76 -9.92 -1.77
N GLY A 343 4.22 -10.70 -2.69
CA GLY A 343 5.04 -11.36 -3.71
C GLY A 343 4.46 -12.69 -4.18
N ASP A 344 5.22 -13.31 -5.08
CA ASP A 344 4.87 -14.61 -5.66
C ASP A 344 5.39 -15.74 -4.77
N TYR A 345 4.51 -16.67 -4.44
CA TYR A 345 4.80 -17.86 -3.66
C TYR A 345 4.60 -19.11 -4.52
N LEU A 346 5.59 -19.98 -4.52
CA LEU A 346 5.45 -21.32 -5.03
C LEU A 346 5.24 -22.26 -3.85
N THR A 347 4.00 -22.67 -3.64
CA THR A 347 3.64 -23.58 -2.58
C THR A 347 3.81 -25.02 -3.05
N THR A 348 4.22 -25.89 -2.14
CA THR A 348 4.29 -27.32 -2.37
C THR A 348 3.61 -28.07 -1.24
N VAL A 349 2.92 -29.15 -1.59
CA VAL A 349 2.22 -30.00 -0.64
C VAL A 349 2.47 -31.47 -0.94
N TYR A 350 2.52 -32.27 0.10
CA TYR A 350 2.42 -33.72 0.02
C TYR A 350 1.64 -34.25 1.23
N VAL A 351 1.16 -35.45 1.14
CA VAL A 351 0.42 -36.09 2.23
C VAL A 351 1.04 -37.44 2.57
N GLU A 352 0.91 -37.84 3.83
CA GLU A 352 1.36 -39.09 4.36
C GLU A 352 0.15 -39.89 4.83
N ASP A 353 0.06 -41.18 4.47
CA ASP A 353 -0.94 -42.10 4.98
C ASP A 353 -0.56 -42.63 6.36
N ILE A 354 -1.49 -43.41 6.97
CA ILE A 354 -1.22 -44.01 8.29
C ILE A 354 -0.10 -45.02 8.22
N ALA A 355 0.06 -45.74 7.09
CA ALA A 355 1.19 -46.65 6.90
C ALA A 355 2.53 -45.93 6.70
N GLY A 356 2.53 -44.62 6.51
CA GLY A 356 3.74 -43.79 6.33
C GLY A 356 4.20 -43.71 4.88
N ASN A 357 3.35 -44.09 3.90
CA ASN A 357 3.68 -43.79 2.49
C ASN A 357 3.40 -42.33 2.17
N ILE A 358 4.21 -41.76 1.31
CA ILE A 358 4.15 -40.33 0.97
C ILE A 358 3.71 -40.16 -0.48
N SER A 359 2.77 -39.23 -0.72
CA SER A 359 2.30 -38.89 -2.06
C SER A 359 3.41 -38.26 -2.91
N GLU A 360 3.18 -38.10 -4.20
CA GLU A 360 3.96 -37.20 -5.02
C GLU A 360 3.75 -35.75 -4.54
N VAL A 361 4.81 -34.93 -4.65
CA VAL A 361 4.75 -33.50 -4.28
C VAL A 361 3.97 -32.73 -5.34
N THR A 362 2.95 -32.01 -4.92
CA THR A 362 2.17 -31.13 -5.80
C THR A 362 2.58 -29.68 -5.55
N ALA A 363 2.94 -28.97 -6.61
CA ALA A 363 3.30 -27.55 -6.55
C ALA A 363 2.24 -26.67 -7.20
N LYS A 364 1.99 -25.50 -6.60
CA LYS A 364 1.08 -24.49 -7.12
C LYS A 364 1.55 -23.09 -6.75
N SER A 365 1.54 -22.16 -7.72
CA SER A 365 1.90 -20.76 -7.49
C SER A 365 0.69 -19.92 -7.12
N THR A 366 0.92 -18.89 -6.32
CA THR A 366 -0.05 -17.84 -6.01
C THR A 366 0.70 -16.54 -5.71
N THR A 367 0.00 -15.42 -5.82
CA THR A 367 0.55 -14.10 -5.47
C THR A 367 -0.17 -13.58 -4.23
N ILE A 368 0.59 -13.16 -3.23
CA ILE A 368 0.07 -12.46 -2.06
C ILE A 368 0.10 -10.96 -2.36
N ARG A 369 -1.02 -10.34 -2.18
CA ARG A 369 -1.22 -8.90 -2.27
C ARG A 369 -1.87 -8.43 -0.97
N HIS A 370 -1.21 -7.51 -0.28
CA HIS A 370 -1.81 -6.96 0.93
C HIS A 370 -3.03 -6.11 0.58
N LYS A 371 -4.11 -6.40 1.26
CA LYS A 371 -5.31 -5.56 1.14
C LYS A 371 -5.04 -4.21 1.77
N SER A 372 -5.37 -3.15 1.04
CA SER A 372 -5.41 -1.80 1.60
C SER A 372 -6.38 -1.76 2.81
N TRP A 373 -6.18 -0.75 3.66
CA TRP A 373 -7.11 -0.54 4.77
C TRP A 373 -8.57 -0.40 4.28
N CYS A 374 -8.75 0.17 3.11
CA CYS A 374 -10.06 0.36 2.49
C CYS A 374 -10.71 -0.96 2.08
N GLU A 375 -9.97 -1.88 1.47
CA GLU A 375 -10.48 -3.21 1.12
C GLU A 375 -10.85 -4.01 2.37
N LYS A 376 -10.06 -3.90 3.45
CA LYS A 376 -10.37 -4.51 4.75
C LYS A 376 -11.67 -3.97 5.36
N ASN A 377 -12.07 -2.75 5.02
CA ASN A 377 -13.30 -2.11 5.48
C ASN A 377 -14.41 -2.09 4.41
N ASN A 378 -14.27 -2.89 3.34
CA ASN A 378 -15.25 -3.00 2.25
C ASN A 378 -15.51 -1.69 1.50
N LEU A 379 -14.51 -0.81 1.42
CA LEU A 379 -14.56 0.43 0.65
C LEU A 379 -14.02 0.15 -0.76
N THR A 380 -14.89 -0.22 -1.66
CA THR A 380 -14.52 -0.62 -3.03
C THR A 380 -14.39 0.57 -3.98
N ASN A 381 -14.96 1.73 -3.63
CA ASN A 381 -14.83 2.94 -4.42
C ASN A 381 -13.60 3.74 -3.96
N PHE A 382 -12.73 4.13 -4.90
CA PHE A 382 -11.47 4.79 -4.59
C PHE A 382 -11.68 6.15 -3.90
N SER A 383 -12.67 6.94 -4.31
CA SER A 383 -12.98 8.23 -3.66
C SER A 383 -13.44 8.05 -2.22
N ASP A 384 -14.29 7.05 -1.95
CA ASP A 384 -14.74 6.74 -0.59
C ASP A 384 -13.59 6.26 0.30
N CYS A 385 -12.68 5.50 -0.27
CA CYS A 385 -11.46 5.07 0.40
C CYS A 385 -10.60 6.27 0.85
N ILE A 386 -10.34 7.21 -0.03
CA ILE A 386 -9.53 8.41 0.28
C ILE A 386 -10.15 9.17 1.44
N ILE A 387 -11.46 9.44 1.38
CA ILE A 387 -12.18 10.17 2.42
C ILE A 387 -12.10 9.43 3.77
N ALA A 388 -12.34 8.13 3.77
CA ALA A 388 -12.31 7.33 4.98
C ALA A 388 -10.89 7.18 5.57
N THR A 389 -9.85 7.12 4.74
CA THR A 389 -8.44 7.07 5.19
C THR A 389 -8.06 8.37 5.89
N GLU A 390 -8.44 9.51 5.36
CA GLU A 390 -8.20 10.81 6.00
C GLU A 390 -8.93 10.94 7.34
N GLN A 391 -10.14 10.40 7.46
CA GLN A 391 -10.87 10.33 8.73
C GLN A 391 -10.11 9.52 9.79
N LYS A 392 -9.56 8.37 9.40
CA LYS A 392 -8.74 7.54 10.29
C LYS A 392 -7.46 8.25 10.74
N ASN A 393 -6.76 8.93 9.84
CA ASN A 393 -5.50 9.61 10.11
C ASN A 393 -5.66 10.80 11.07
N THR A 394 -6.84 11.38 11.16
CA THR A 394 -7.16 12.47 12.08
C THR A 394 -7.65 11.98 13.44
N ASN A 395 -7.62 10.67 13.74
CA ASN A 395 -8.18 10.05 14.95
C ASN A 395 -9.66 10.36 15.20
N VAL A 396 -10.40 10.69 14.17
CA VAL A 396 -11.84 10.90 14.24
C VAL A 396 -12.51 9.54 14.21
N THR A 397 -13.16 9.20 15.32
CA THR A 397 -13.88 7.92 15.49
C THR A 397 -15.31 7.96 14.97
N GLU A 398 -15.77 9.10 14.50
CA GLU A 398 -17.12 9.32 13.99
C GLU A 398 -17.10 9.74 12.52
N ALA A 399 -18.19 9.40 11.87
CA ALA A 399 -18.42 9.43 10.42
C ALA A 399 -17.97 10.70 9.69
N LYS A 400 -17.83 10.55 8.36
CA LYS A 400 -17.62 11.52 7.28
C LYS A 400 -17.97 13.00 7.56
N GLN A 401 -18.74 13.31 8.57
CA GLN A 401 -19.22 14.66 8.90
C GLN A 401 -18.22 15.57 9.60
N GLU A 402 -17.23 15.06 10.35
CA GLU A 402 -16.35 15.94 11.14
C GLU A 402 -15.18 16.54 10.35
N ILE A 403 -14.63 15.84 9.37
CA ILE A 403 -13.57 16.41 8.51
C ILE A 403 -14.15 17.47 7.58
N VAL A 404 -15.37 17.27 7.14
CA VAL A 404 -16.14 18.20 6.32
C VAL A 404 -16.56 19.45 7.11
N ASN A 405 -16.55 19.40 8.43
CA ASN A 405 -16.93 20.49 9.33
C ASN A 405 -15.78 21.38 9.79
N LYS A 406 -14.57 21.26 9.24
CA LYS A 406 -13.50 22.26 9.47
C LYS A 406 -13.88 23.67 9.02
N GLY A 407 -15.07 23.81 8.40
CA GLY A 407 -15.55 25.08 7.89
C GLY A 407 -14.80 25.52 6.61
N THR A 408 -15.03 26.76 6.21
CA THR A 408 -14.29 27.38 5.10
C THR A 408 -12.92 27.78 5.60
N PRO A 409 -11.81 27.33 4.96
CA PRO A 409 -10.47 27.75 5.37
C PRO A 409 -10.27 29.24 5.16
N ASN A 410 -9.36 29.83 5.89
CA ASN A 410 -9.00 31.21 5.68
C ASN A 410 -8.09 31.36 4.45
N PHE A 411 -8.65 31.68 3.30
CA PHE A 411 -7.86 31.89 2.07
C PHE A 411 -6.96 33.15 2.09
N ASN A 412 -7.02 33.95 3.17
CA ASN A 412 -6.12 35.07 3.40
C ASN A 412 -4.80 34.69 4.07
N VAL A 413 -4.58 33.43 4.39
CA VAL A 413 -3.31 32.90 4.89
C VAL A 413 -2.83 31.76 4.02
N THR A 414 -1.51 31.55 3.96
CA THR A 414 -0.92 30.34 3.35
C THR A 414 -1.19 29.13 4.24
N SER A 415 -1.23 27.94 3.66
CA SER A 415 -1.26 26.72 4.43
C SER A 415 -0.15 25.77 3.93
N PRO A 416 0.79 25.33 4.79
CA PRO A 416 0.97 25.79 6.17
C PRO A 416 1.42 27.25 6.24
N ALA A 417 1.09 27.92 7.33
CA ALA A 417 1.59 29.25 7.60
C ALA A 417 3.02 29.17 8.14
N ILE A 418 3.94 29.80 7.44
CA ILE A 418 5.36 29.78 7.81
C ILE A 418 5.62 30.79 8.92
N LYS A 419 6.26 30.34 10.02
CA LYS A 419 6.71 31.19 11.12
C LYS A 419 8.22 31.27 11.14
N TYR A 420 8.72 32.50 11.09
CA TYR A 420 10.14 32.76 11.19
C TYR A 420 10.47 33.14 12.65
N ASN A 421 11.08 32.22 13.38
CA ASN A 421 11.29 32.37 14.84
C ASN A 421 12.65 32.98 15.18
N GLU A 422 13.59 32.95 14.25
CA GLU A 422 14.94 33.50 14.45
C GLU A 422 15.37 34.41 13.31
N ILE A 423 16.04 35.48 13.67
CA ILE A 423 16.70 36.38 12.74
C ILE A 423 18.19 36.27 13.01
N HIS A 424 18.91 35.72 12.04
CA HIS A 424 20.35 35.59 12.11
C HIS A 424 21.06 36.74 11.39
N ALA A 425 22.11 37.23 12.02
CA ALA A 425 23.00 38.20 11.41
C ALA A 425 24.33 37.55 11.07
N THR A 426 24.69 37.57 9.81
CA THR A 426 25.99 37.09 9.32
C THR A 426 26.75 38.27 8.64
N GLN A 427 28.00 38.46 9.01
CA GLN A 427 28.81 39.47 8.36
C GLN A 427 28.97 39.14 6.87
N THR A 428 28.64 40.09 6.03
CA THR A 428 28.82 39.99 4.57
C THR A 428 29.95 40.91 4.09
N SER A 429 30.25 40.80 2.81
CA SER A 429 31.21 41.63 2.15
C SER A 429 30.83 43.11 2.19
N THR A 430 31.73 43.96 1.73
CA THR A 430 31.50 45.38 1.59
C THR A 430 30.46 45.68 0.52
N LEU A 431 29.47 46.50 0.82
CA LEU A 431 28.60 47.11 -0.16
C LEU A 431 29.27 48.33 -0.77
N SER A 432 29.68 48.25 -2.04
CA SER A 432 30.17 49.37 -2.80
C SER A 432 29.01 49.99 -3.56
N THR A 433 28.78 51.27 -3.39
CA THR A 433 27.67 51.96 -4.06
C THR A 433 27.99 53.42 -4.36
N SER A 434 27.63 53.82 -5.56
CA SER A 434 27.54 55.22 -6.01
C SER A 434 26.09 55.62 -6.32
N SER A 435 25.13 54.71 -6.08
CA SER A 435 23.72 54.93 -6.38
C SER A 435 22.93 55.19 -5.10
N TYR A 436 21.76 55.81 -5.22
CA TYR A 436 20.84 56.03 -4.12
C TYR A 436 20.38 54.70 -3.55
N ILE A 437 20.31 54.62 -2.22
CA ILE A 437 19.75 53.47 -1.49
C ILE A 437 18.75 53.96 -0.44
N TYR A 438 17.74 53.12 -0.14
CA TYR A 438 16.90 53.36 1.01
C TYR A 438 17.62 52.92 2.28
N ILE A 439 17.63 53.79 3.28
CA ILE A 439 18.10 53.48 4.63
C ILE A 439 17.04 53.88 5.65
N SER A 440 17.02 53.13 6.74
CA SER A 440 16.27 53.47 7.95
C SER A 440 17.22 53.64 9.10
N GLN A 441 17.12 54.78 9.82
CA GLN A 441 17.90 55.01 11.03
C GLN A 441 17.14 54.48 12.25
N VAL A 442 17.85 53.81 13.12
CA VAL A 442 17.30 53.36 14.42
C VAL A 442 17.28 54.58 15.36
N THR A 443 16.14 54.81 15.99
CA THR A 443 15.93 55.82 17.04
C THR A 443 15.24 55.16 18.22
N ASP A 444 15.07 55.84 19.32
CA ASP A 444 14.44 55.33 20.55
C ASP A 444 13.01 54.78 20.32
N THR A 445 12.32 55.29 19.28
CA THR A 445 10.96 54.90 18.91
C THR A 445 10.86 54.10 17.63
N ASN A 446 11.98 53.94 16.93
CA ASN A 446 12.05 53.22 15.65
C ASN A 446 13.14 52.17 15.68
N THR A 447 12.78 50.94 15.55
CA THR A 447 13.71 49.80 15.46
C THR A 447 14.36 49.60 14.08
N GLY A 448 14.09 50.50 13.13
CA GLY A 448 14.68 50.51 11.80
C GLY A 448 13.97 49.61 10.80
N TYR A 449 13.30 48.58 11.20
CA TYR A 449 12.57 47.68 10.28
C TYR A 449 11.42 46.96 10.97
N THR A 450 10.57 46.38 10.14
CA THR A 450 9.62 45.32 10.55
C THR A 450 9.95 44.06 9.77
N PHE A 451 9.75 42.93 10.42
CA PHE A 451 9.79 41.63 9.78
C PHE A 451 8.37 41.06 9.68
N GLN A 452 7.94 40.66 8.49
CA GLN A 452 6.63 40.09 8.23
C GLN A 452 6.76 38.58 8.13
N GLU A 453 6.40 37.88 9.15
CA GLU A 453 6.51 36.41 9.26
C GLU A 453 5.79 35.66 8.12
N SER A 454 4.64 36.15 7.66
CA SER A 454 3.86 35.52 6.59
C SER A 454 4.55 35.50 5.22
N THR A 455 5.45 36.47 4.96
CA THR A 455 6.14 36.60 3.68
C THR A 455 7.64 36.40 3.76
N GLY A 456 8.20 36.35 4.98
CA GLY A 456 9.66 36.32 5.20
C GLY A 456 10.38 37.60 4.75
N LYS A 457 9.65 38.71 4.65
CA LYS A 457 10.23 39.99 4.16
C LYS A 457 10.49 40.99 5.29
N TYR A 458 11.59 41.69 5.13
CA TYR A 458 11.93 42.87 5.92
C TYR A 458 11.41 44.09 5.22
N THR A 459 10.82 45.01 5.97
CA THR A 459 10.42 46.35 5.48
C THR A 459 11.06 47.41 6.35
N LEU A 460 11.79 48.35 5.71
CA LEU A 460 12.43 49.43 6.39
C LEU A 460 11.39 50.41 6.93
N LYS A 461 11.57 50.87 8.18
CA LYS A 461 10.71 51.88 8.81
C LYS A 461 11.27 53.26 8.60
N ASN A 462 10.41 54.24 8.29
CA ASN A 462 10.79 55.60 8.10
C ASN A 462 12.01 55.76 7.18
N ALA A 463 12.05 54.93 6.11
CA ALA A 463 13.18 54.88 5.19
C ALA A 463 13.27 56.15 4.36
N SER A 464 14.48 56.66 4.22
CA SER A 464 14.81 57.78 3.32
C SER A 464 15.69 57.27 2.20
N LEU A 465 15.42 57.71 1.00
CA LEU A 465 16.30 57.48 -0.16
C LEU A 465 17.44 58.46 -0.08
N VAL A 466 18.65 58.00 0.06
CA VAL A 466 19.83 58.84 0.22
C VAL A 466 20.93 58.45 -0.76
N ASP A 467 21.73 59.45 -1.14
CA ASP A 467 23.01 59.21 -1.78
C ASP A 467 23.99 58.70 -0.71
N PRO A 468 24.45 57.45 -0.78
CA PRO A 468 25.33 56.91 0.24
C PRO A 468 26.69 57.58 0.30
N THR A 469 27.05 58.35 -0.73
CA THR A 469 28.33 59.09 -0.78
C THR A 469 28.30 60.37 0.05
N THR A 470 27.12 60.84 0.40
CA THR A 470 26.94 62.11 1.11
C THR A 470 26.61 61.94 2.61
N LYS A 471 26.41 60.76 3.09
CA LYS A 471 26.03 60.51 4.46
C LYS A 471 27.09 59.73 5.23
N ASP A 472 27.40 60.25 6.42
CA ASP A 472 28.22 59.52 7.39
C ASP A 472 27.40 58.50 8.16
N TYR A 473 27.79 57.22 8.10
CA TYR A 473 27.17 56.09 8.79
C TYR A 473 28.00 55.59 9.98
N SER A 474 29.10 56.27 10.32
CA SER A 474 29.96 55.90 11.45
C SER A 474 29.31 56.17 12.80
N THR A 475 28.32 57.05 12.81
CA THR A 475 27.54 57.37 14.00
C THR A 475 26.08 56.94 13.85
N GLY A 476 25.63 56.06 14.69
CA GLY A 476 24.25 55.55 14.67
C GLY A 476 24.13 54.14 14.06
N THR A 477 22.89 53.60 14.09
CA THR A 477 22.56 52.31 13.54
C THR A 477 21.62 52.48 12.35
N TYR A 478 21.98 51.92 11.22
CA TYR A 478 21.25 52.09 9.96
C TYR A 478 20.98 50.75 9.31
N TYR A 479 19.74 50.54 8.84
CA TYR A 479 19.34 49.37 8.07
C TYR A 479 19.04 49.72 6.62
N THR A 480 19.35 48.82 5.70
CA THR A 480 19.10 48.98 4.26
C THR A 480 18.80 47.66 3.59
N CYS A 481 18.03 47.68 2.49
CA CYS A 481 17.93 46.59 1.54
C CYS A 481 19.11 46.54 0.53
N GLY A 482 19.97 47.58 0.57
CA GLY A 482 21.13 47.70 -0.33
C GLY A 482 20.82 48.17 -1.74
N ASN A 483 19.60 48.60 -1.99
CA ASN A 483 19.13 49.09 -3.29
C ASN A 483 18.03 50.17 -3.12
N THR A 484 17.31 50.48 -4.20
CA THR A 484 16.18 51.41 -4.23
C THR A 484 14.85 50.78 -3.78
N SER A 485 14.86 49.73 -2.96
CA SER A 485 13.69 49.11 -2.38
C SER A 485 13.61 49.33 -0.87
N THR A 486 12.42 49.50 -0.34
CA THR A 486 12.17 49.57 1.10
C THR A 486 11.76 48.18 1.67
N SER A 487 11.56 47.18 0.81
CA SER A 487 11.21 45.86 1.23
C SER A 487 12.10 44.80 0.55
N CYS A 488 12.62 43.85 1.30
CA CYS A 488 13.60 42.86 0.81
C CYS A 488 13.53 41.54 1.60
N ASP A 489 14.03 40.47 1.01
CA ASP A 489 14.19 39.17 1.64
C ASP A 489 15.43 39.12 2.56
N THR A 490 16.37 39.95 2.33
CA THR A 490 17.61 40.09 3.09
C THR A 490 17.84 41.54 3.44
N MET A 491 18.00 41.84 4.71
CA MET A 491 18.25 43.16 5.23
C MET A 491 19.69 43.28 5.71
N TYR A 492 20.25 44.42 5.62
CA TYR A 492 21.65 44.72 5.99
C TYR A 492 21.72 45.78 7.08
N LEU A 493 22.60 45.54 8.06
CA LEU A 493 23.00 46.56 9.04
C LEU A 493 24.29 47.24 8.53
N LEU A 494 24.27 48.57 8.43
CA LEU A 494 25.43 49.33 8.06
C LEU A 494 26.23 49.66 9.33
N THR A 495 27.48 49.19 9.41
CA THR A 495 28.32 49.32 10.61
C THR A 495 29.61 50.10 10.41
N LYS A 496 30.09 50.24 9.16
CA LYS A 496 31.32 50.92 8.86
C LYS A 496 31.32 51.49 7.46
N VAL A 497 31.83 52.69 7.31
CA VAL A 497 32.05 53.36 6.03
C VAL A 497 33.55 53.56 5.78
N THR A 498 34.01 53.18 4.63
CA THR A 498 35.33 53.50 4.12
C THR A 498 35.20 54.13 2.76
N SER A 499 36.10 55.05 2.41
CA SER A 499 36.12 55.68 1.10
C SER A 499 37.35 55.27 0.32
N SER A 500 37.25 55.19 -1.00
CA SER A 500 38.36 55.06 -1.93
C SER A 500 38.22 56.06 -3.07
N ILE A 501 39.31 56.60 -3.53
CA ILE A 501 39.34 57.59 -4.64
C ILE A 501 39.97 56.89 -5.84
N ASN A 502 39.26 56.91 -6.96
CA ASN A 502 39.84 56.50 -8.24
C ASN A 502 40.78 57.67 -8.73
N GLN A 503 42.09 57.46 -8.72
CA GLN A 503 43.07 58.48 -9.04
C GLN A 503 43.00 59.01 -10.48
N THR A 504 42.42 58.22 -11.40
CA THR A 504 42.28 58.57 -12.81
C THR A 504 41.03 59.43 -13.07
N THR A 505 39.89 59.00 -12.46
CA THR A 505 38.60 59.67 -12.70
C THR A 505 38.23 60.67 -11.60
N GLN A 506 39.01 60.74 -10.52
CA GLN A 506 38.74 61.55 -9.30
C GLN A 506 37.39 61.16 -8.63
N GLN A 507 36.85 60.06 -9.00
CA GLN A 507 35.57 59.55 -8.46
C GLN A 507 35.79 58.87 -7.09
N VAL A 508 35.07 59.32 -6.09
CA VAL A 508 35.09 58.75 -4.74
C VAL A 508 34.04 57.67 -4.66
N THR A 509 34.43 56.47 -4.22
CA THR A 509 33.54 55.40 -3.94
C THR A 509 33.54 55.12 -2.46
N TYR A 510 32.38 55.08 -1.86
CA TYR A 510 32.20 54.72 -0.46
C TYR A 510 31.85 53.23 -0.34
N ASN A 511 32.52 52.53 0.58
CA ASN A 511 32.29 51.14 0.86
C ASN A 511 31.69 51.01 2.27
N LEU A 512 30.52 50.47 2.36
CA LEU A 512 29.80 50.25 3.62
C LEU A 512 29.94 48.79 4.05
N THR A 513 30.48 48.58 5.23
CA THR A 513 30.44 47.22 5.80
C THR A 513 29.03 46.94 6.30
N LYS A 514 28.54 45.79 5.96
CA LYS A 514 27.16 45.41 6.26
C LYS A 514 27.08 44.01 6.85
N TYR A 515 26.05 43.78 7.65
CA TYR A 515 25.64 42.45 8.09
C TYR A 515 24.37 42.06 7.37
N ASN A 516 24.35 40.84 6.91
CA ASN A 516 23.18 40.24 6.29
C ASN A 516 22.28 39.70 7.39
N TYR A 517 21.03 40.09 7.38
CA TYR A 517 20.00 39.57 8.27
C TYR A 517 19.10 38.60 7.50
N THR A 518 19.02 37.36 7.92
CA THR A 518 18.16 36.37 7.35
C THR A 518 17.29 35.78 8.44
N ALA A 519 16.03 35.56 8.13
CA ALA A 519 15.13 34.82 9.00
C ALA A 519 15.28 33.33 8.76
N THR A 520 15.34 32.57 9.82
CA THR A 520 15.31 31.11 9.75
C THR A 520 13.92 30.61 10.10
N ILE A 521 13.41 29.70 9.27
CA ILE A 521 12.15 29.03 9.55
C ILE A 521 12.41 27.99 10.64
N LEU A 522 11.88 28.21 11.83
CA LEU A 522 11.97 27.24 12.93
C LEU A 522 10.67 26.49 13.17
N SER A 523 9.56 27.00 12.68
CA SER A 523 8.26 26.37 12.78
C SER A 523 7.30 26.80 11.70
N TYR A 524 6.25 26.05 11.55
CA TYR A 524 5.12 26.39 10.70
C TYR A 524 3.81 26.02 11.42
N ASP A 525 2.73 26.71 11.08
CA ASP A 525 1.40 26.42 11.56
C ASP A 525 0.66 25.59 10.51
N ASN A 526 0.45 24.34 10.80
CA ASN A 526 -0.23 23.38 9.93
C ASN A 526 -1.71 23.15 10.31
N SER A 527 -2.28 23.98 11.17
CA SER A 527 -3.65 23.82 11.68
C SER A 527 -4.71 23.84 10.58
N GLU A 528 -4.42 24.55 9.47
CA GLU A 528 -5.30 24.62 8.31
C GLU A 528 -5.00 23.55 7.24
N SER A 529 -4.08 22.62 7.49
CA SER A 529 -3.82 21.53 6.55
C SER A 529 -4.83 20.39 6.75
N GLY A 530 -5.18 19.72 5.64
CA GLY A 530 -6.10 18.58 5.65
C GLY A 530 -7.03 18.55 4.45
N LEU A 531 -8.07 17.74 4.55
CA LEU A 531 -9.11 17.58 3.53
C LEU A 531 -10.30 18.48 3.87
N TYR A 532 -10.73 19.29 2.91
CA TYR A 532 -11.85 20.21 2.99
C TYR A 532 -12.88 19.90 1.93
N SER A 533 -14.10 20.44 2.05
CA SER A 533 -15.12 20.31 1.03
C SER A 533 -15.67 21.65 0.58
N THR A 534 -16.09 21.70 -0.67
CA THR A 534 -16.85 22.79 -1.27
C THR A 534 -17.66 22.26 -2.46
N ALA A 535 -18.60 23.05 -2.96
CA ALA A 535 -19.31 22.68 -4.17
C ALA A 535 -18.45 22.90 -5.42
N ASP A 536 -18.58 22.00 -6.40
CA ASP A 536 -18.18 22.21 -7.77
C ASP A 536 -19.41 22.14 -8.72
N ASP A 537 -19.17 22.01 -10.01
CA ASP A 537 -20.27 21.98 -11.00
C ASP A 537 -21.09 20.68 -10.96
N GLU A 538 -20.56 19.60 -10.40
CA GLU A 538 -21.15 18.27 -10.38
C GLU A 538 -21.65 17.84 -8.98
N GLY A 539 -21.30 18.59 -7.92
CA GLY A 539 -21.74 18.26 -6.57
C GLY A 539 -20.79 18.73 -5.47
N THR A 540 -20.63 17.91 -4.44
CA THR A 540 -19.67 18.16 -3.36
C THR A 540 -18.31 17.63 -3.74
N SER A 541 -17.33 18.51 -3.80
CA SER A 541 -15.92 18.18 -4.05
C SER A 541 -15.12 18.27 -2.76
N TYR A 542 -14.16 17.35 -2.59
CA TYR A 542 -13.24 17.33 -1.44
C TYR A 542 -11.83 17.62 -1.92
N TYR A 543 -11.16 18.60 -1.33
CA TYR A 543 -9.82 19.06 -1.79
C TYR A 543 -8.81 19.09 -0.65
N TYR A 544 -7.56 18.81 -1.01
CA TYR A 544 -6.45 18.86 -0.07
C TYR A 544 -5.88 20.27 0.08
N ARG A 545 -5.54 20.65 1.31
CA ARG A 545 -4.93 21.94 1.65
C ARG A 545 -3.69 21.75 2.52
N GLY A 546 -2.62 22.49 2.22
CA GLY A 546 -1.43 22.64 3.04
C GLY A 546 -0.41 21.50 2.90
N MET A 547 0.23 21.15 4.01
CA MET A 547 1.21 20.07 4.09
C MET A 547 0.49 18.78 4.46
N VAL A 548 0.16 18.00 3.46
CA VAL A 548 -0.62 16.76 3.62
C VAL A 548 0.22 15.53 3.26
N GLY A 549 -0.01 14.42 3.95
CA GLY A 549 0.75 13.19 3.81
C GLY A 549 -0.03 12.02 3.22
N GLY A 550 -1.35 12.16 3.03
CA GLY A 550 -2.25 11.06 2.61
C GLY A 550 -2.68 11.11 1.13
N ASN A 551 -2.01 11.89 0.28
CA ASN A 551 -2.49 12.16 -1.07
C ASN A 551 -1.52 11.70 -2.19
N TYR A 552 -0.69 10.71 -1.93
CA TYR A 552 0.22 10.13 -2.92
C TYR A 552 -0.45 9.01 -3.70
N VAL A 553 -0.26 9.02 -5.02
CA VAL A 553 -0.77 7.99 -5.94
C VAL A 553 0.35 7.56 -6.88
N LYS A 554 0.46 6.26 -7.14
CA LYS A 554 1.28 5.66 -8.19
C LYS A 554 0.36 5.11 -9.26
N PHE A 555 0.42 5.70 -10.45
CA PHE A 555 -0.41 5.32 -11.59
C PHE A 555 0.38 5.44 -12.89
N ALA A 556 0.25 4.48 -13.80
CA ALA A 556 0.94 4.45 -15.08
C ALA A 556 2.47 4.61 -14.94
N ASN A 557 3.09 3.95 -13.94
CA ASN A 557 4.52 4.05 -13.59
C ASN A 557 5.01 5.47 -13.28
N LYS A 558 4.12 6.33 -12.80
CA LYS A 558 4.41 7.72 -12.40
C LYS A 558 3.79 7.99 -11.04
N TYR A 559 4.38 8.97 -10.34
CA TYR A 559 3.82 9.48 -9.10
C TYR A 559 2.96 10.70 -9.35
N TRP A 560 1.87 10.78 -8.62
CA TRP A 560 0.86 11.82 -8.68
C TRP A 560 0.51 12.28 -7.28
N ARG A 561 -0.06 13.47 -7.18
CA ARG A 561 -0.70 13.94 -5.94
C ARG A 561 -2.20 14.14 -6.19
N ILE A 562 -3.02 13.67 -5.26
CA ILE A 562 -4.44 13.97 -5.30
C ILE A 562 -4.62 15.46 -5.01
N VAL A 563 -5.27 16.17 -5.93
CA VAL A 563 -5.68 17.56 -5.75
C VAL A 563 -7.03 17.60 -5.04
N ARG A 564 -7.99 16.86 -5.59
CA ARG A 564 -9.35 16.77 -5.04
C ARG A 564 -10.09 15.53 -5.54
N ILE A 565 -11.16 15.22 -4.86
CA ILE A 565 -12.23 14.35 -5.35
C ILE A 565 -13.28 15.27 -5.90
N ASN A 566 -13.65 15.11 -7.17
CA ASN A 566 -14.65 15.92 -7.85
C ASN A 566 -16.07 15.57 -7.38
N GLY A 567 -17.04 16.44 -7.63
CA GLY A 567 -18.45 16.19 -7.29
C GLY A 567 -19.08 14.99 -8.02
N ASP A 568 -18.48 14.55 -9.14
CA ASP A 568 -18.83 13.32 -9.86
C ASP A 568 -18.15 12.06 -9.30
N ASN A 569 -17.46 12.17 -8.16
CA ASN A 569 -16.62 11.17 -7.50
C ASN A 569 -15.34 10.76 -8.24
N SER A 570 -15.00 11.34 -9.38
CA SER A 570 -13.70 11.11 -9.99
C SER A 570 -12.58 11.74 -9.16
N VAL A 571 -11.37 11.16 -9.21
CA VAL A 571 -10.23 11.62 -8.41
C VAL A 571 -9.26 12.41 -9.29
N ARG A 572 -9.11 13.71 -8.99
CA ARG A 572 -8.25 14.64 -9.74
C ARG A 572 -6.83 14.54 -9.27
N LEU A 573 -5.92 14.17 -10.17
CA LEU A 573 -4.51 13.97 -9.94
C LEU A 573 -3.67 15.01 -10.69
N ILE A 574 -2.60 15.48 -10.03
CA ILE A 574 -1.54 16.27 -10.67
C ILE A 574 -0.23 15.49 -10.69
N TYR A 575 0.46 15.52 -11.83
CA TYR A 575 1.75 14.85 -12.00
C TYR A 575 2.79 15.34 -10.99
N ASP A 576 3.51 14.39 -10.38
CA ASP A 576 4.51 14.67 -9.34
C ASP A 576 5.86 13.98 -9.56
N GLY A 577 6.09 13.37 -10.72
CA GLY A 577 7.40 12.80 -11.08
C GLY A 577 7.38 11.31 -11.39
N THR A 578 8.58 10.76 -11.57
CA THR A 578 8.82 9.31 -11.71
C THR A 578 9.26 8.67 -10.39
N THR A 579 9.52 9.50 -9.37
CA THR A 579 9.80 9.12 -7.98
C THR A 579 8.86 9.91 -7.05
N SER A 580 8.65 9.44 -5.83
CA SER A 580 7.87 10.18 -4.84
C SER A 580 8.68 11.35 -4.28
N HIS A 581 8.02 12.49 -4.06
CA HIS A 581 8.63 13.71 -3.53
C HIS A 581 7.97 14.15 -2.23
N GLU A 582 8.75 14.64 -1.28
CA GLU A 582 8.23 15.18 -0.03
C GLU A 582 7.58 16.56 -0.22
N ASN A 583 6.73 16.95 0.74
CA ASN A 583 6.24 18.31 0.82
C ASN A 583 7.44 19.23 1.06
N GLY A 584 7.53 20.33 0.30
CA GLY A 584 8.63 21.26 0.40
C GLY A 584 9.89 20.87 -0.40
N GLU A 585 9.93 19.73 -1.03
CA GLU A 585 11.04 19.31 -1.88
C GLU A 585 11.05 20.09 -3.20
N SER A 586 12.19 20.71 -3.50
CA SER A 586 12.42 21.41 -4.76
C SER A 586 12.99 20.44 -5.80
N SER A 587 12.22 20.16 -6.84
CA SER A 587 12.65 19.25 -7.92
C SER A 587 11.97 19.58 -9.24
N SER A 588 12.76 19.74 -10.29
CA SER A 588 12.25 19.89 -11.66
C SER A 588 11.65 18.60 -12.22
N ASN A 589 11.94 17.43 -11.61
CA ASN A 589 11.38 16.15 -12.02
C ASN A 589 9.87 16.05 -11.77
N ARG A 590 9.32 16.95 -10.95
CA ARG A 590 7.89 17.09 -10.68
C ARG A 590 7.13 17.74 -11.86
N GLN A 591 7.79 17.94 -12.97
CA GLN A 591 7.27 18.49 -14.24
C GLN A 591 7.64 17.55 -15.39
N VAL A 592 6.80 17.51 -16.41
CA VAL A 592 7.06 16.69 -17.61
C VAL A 592 7.92 17.40 -18.66
N GLY A 593 8.29 18.64 -18.39
CA GLY A 593 9.07 19.52 -19.25
C GLY A 593 8.59 20.96 -19.16
N THR A 594 8.97 21.78 -20.13
CA THR A 594 8.56 23.18 -20.23
C THR A 594 7.88 23.46 -21.57
N SER A 595 6.90 24.34 -21.57
CA SER A 595 6.21 24.81 -22.78
C SER A 595 5.72 26.25 -22.59
N SER A 596 5.53 26.98 -23.70
CA SER A 596 4.69 28.17 -23.69
C SER A 596 3.22 27.75 -23.56
N PHE A 597 2.38 28.59 -22.93
CA PHE A 597 0.94 28.36 -22.90
C PHE A 597 0.36 28.59 -24.29
N ASN A 598 0.76 29.68 -24.95
CA ASN A 598 0.43 29.95 -26.32
C ASN A 598 1.64 30.52 -27.09
N SER A 599 1.64 30.39 -28.42
CA SER A 599 2.73 30.87 -29.28
C SER A 599 2.68 32.37 -29.53
N ARG A 600 1.58 33.02 -29.19
CA ARG A 600 1.34 34.47 -29.39
C ARG A 600 0.71 35.04 -28.14
N TRP A 601 0.92 36.32 -27.89
CA TRP A 601 0.45 37.05 -26.72
C TRP A 601 -0.41 38.28 -27.03
N SER A 602 -0.44 38.69 -28.30
CA SER A 602 -0.94 40.01 -28.73
C SER A 602 -2.46 40.11 -28.92
N ASP A 603 -3.19 39.16 -28.32
CA ASP A 603 -4.64 39.13 -28.31
C ASP A 603 -5.11 38.59 -27.00
N ASN A 604 -6.20 39.10 -26.48
CA ASN A 604 -6.79 38.61 -25.24
C ASN A 604 -7.41 37.22 -25.36
N ALA A 605 -7.65 36.70 -26.57
CA ALA A 605 -8.06 35.33 -26.81
C ALA A 605 -6.94 34.33 -26.50
N TYR A 606 -5.67 34.74 -26.53
CA TYR A 606 -4.54 33.81 -26.30
C TYR A 606 -4.36 33.35 -24.84
N VAL A 607 -5.15 33.79 -23.91
CA VAL A 607 -5.28 33.20 -22.58
C VAL A 607 -6.13 31.90 -22.63
N GLY A 608 -6.71 31.58 -23.77
CA GLY A 608 -7.53 30.36 -23.93
C GLY A 608 -6.70 29.09 -24.05
N TYR A 609 -7.08 28.05 -23.33
CA TYR A 609 -6.59 26.68 -23.58
C TYR A 609 -6.95 26.19 -25.00
N MET A 610 -8.10 26.65 -25.47
CA MET A 610 -8.41 26.83 -26.89
C MET A 610 -8.97 28.24 -27.09
N TYR A 611 -8.85 28.75 -28.27
CA TYR A 611 -9.37 30.08 -28.61
C TYR A 611 -10.08 30.10 -29.96
N GLY A 612 -10.79 31.18 -30.23
CA GLY A 612 -11.50 31.39 -31.47
C GLY A 612 -10.65 31.94 -32.60
N ASP A 613 -11.30 32.33 -33.68
CA ASP A 613 -10.62 32.93 -34.84
C ASP A 613 -10.16 34.38 -34.50
N THR A 614 -8.84 34.55 -34.38
CA THR A 614 -8.23 35.86 -34.18
C THR A 614 -8.11 36.69 -35.49
N SER A 615 -8.48 36.14 -36.66
CA SER A 615 -8.48 36.86 -37.91
C SER A 615 -9.56 37.93 -38.00
N THR A 616 -10.59 37.81 -37.12
CA THR A 616 -11.71 38.76 -37.06
C THR A 616 -11.52 39.78 -35.95
N ASN A 617 -10.37 39.84 -35.32
CA ASN A 617 -10.10 40.80 -34.26
C ASN A 617 -10.13 42.23 -34.76
N GLU A 618 -10.69 43.10 -33.95
CA GLU A 618 -10.86 44.52 -34.22
C GLU A 618 -9.84 45.32 -33.44
N VAL A 619 -9.46 46.48 -34.00
CA VAL A 619 -8.70 47.47 -33.29
C VAL A 619 -9.66 48.39 -32.56
N LYS A 620 -9.55 48.40 -31.22
CA LYS A 620 -10.35 49.29 -30.35
C LYS A 620 -9.53 50.45 -29.85
N GLU A 621 -10.11 51.60 -29.85
CA GLU A 621 -9.48 52.83 -29.39
C GLU A 621 -9.99 53.25 -28.02
N TRP A 622 -9.05 53.52 -27.11
CA TRP A 622 -9.30 54.12 -25.81
C TRP A 622 -8.53 55.43 -25.71
N THR A 623 -9.13 56.41 -25.06
CA THR A 623 -8.40 57.66 -24.76
C THR A 623 -8.29 57.79 -23.25
N TYR A 624 -7.10 57.88 -22.73
CA TYR A 624 -6.82 58.23 -21.36
C TYR A 624 -5.68 59.25 -21.30
N ALA A 625 -5.74 60.12 -20.32
CA ALA A 625 -4.77 61.19 -20.11
C ALA A 625 -3.86 60.79 -18.95
N PHE A 626 -2.57 60.95 -19.15
CA PHE A 626 -1.59 60.86 -18.07
C PHE A 626 -0.46 61.93 -18.28
N THR A 627 0.16 62.29 -17.20
CA THR A 627 1.32 63.18 -17.24
C THR A 627 2.55 62.37 -17.57
N TYR A 628 3.23 62.70 -18.64
CA TYR A 628 4.43 62.04 -19.07
C TYR A 628 5.64 62.94 -18.84
N SER A 629 6.46 62.64 -17.85
CA SER A 629 7.63 63.46 -17.47
C SER A 629 8.91 63.11 -18.22
N GLY A 630 8.88 62.13 -19.11
CA GLY A 630 10.05 61.54 -19.74
C GLY A 630 10.37 62.04 -21.15
N LEU A 631 9.55 62.87 -21.78
CA LEU A 631 9.84 63.44 -23.08
C LEU A 631 10.75 64.69 -22.94
N SER A 632 11.94 64.58 -23.47
CA SER A 632 12.90 65.71 -23.57
C SER A 632 12.50 66.55 -24.73
N ALA A 633 12.39 67.89 -24.50
CA ALA A 633 12.11 68.83 -25.55
C ALA A 633 13.21 68.88 -26.64
N THR A 634 14.41 68.47 -26.32
CA THR A 634 15.58 68.44 -27.16
C THR A 634 16.00 67.14 -27.76
N ALA A 635 15.42 65.99 -27.27
CA ALA A 635 15.67 64.70 -27.87
C ALA A 635 14.97 64.63 -29.23
N LYS A 636 15.52 63.79 -30.11
CA LYS A 636 14.91 63.59 -31.46
C LYS A 636 13.95 62.46 -31.45
N TYR A 637 12.77 62.66 -32.00
CA TYR A 637 11.70 61.71 -32.12
C TYR A 637 11.26 61.54 -33.57
N TYR A 638 10.59 60.44 -33.88
CA TYR A 638 9.93 60.19 -35.16
C TYR A 638 8.48 60.63 -35.05
N PHE A 639 8.02 61.53 -35.90
CA PHE A 639 6.63 61.92 -35.96
C PHE A 639 6.04 61.56 -37.30
N GLY A 640 4.79 61.16 -37.31
CA GLY A 640 4.06 60.87 -38.54
C GLY A 640 2.56 60.96 -38.33
N THR A 641 1.86 61.27 -39.38
CA THR A 641 0.42 61.51 -39.37
C THR A 641 -0.41 60.34 -39.81
N GLU A 642 0.18 59.42 -40.55
CA GLU A 642 -0.53 58.21 -41.02
C GLU A 642 0.12 56.95 -40.51
N TYR A 643 -0.72 55.99 -40.18
CA TYR A 643 -0.28 54.66 -39.85
C TYR A 643 -1.19 53.57 -40.42
N THR A 644 -0.63 52.43 -40.69
CA THR A 644 -1.36 51.22 -41.11
C THR A 644 -1.08 50.13 -40.10
N PHE A 645 -2.08 49.32 -39.80
CA PHE A 645 -1.92 48.18 -38.94
C PHE A 645 -1.54 46.94 -39.73
N ASP A 646 -0.37 46.37 -39.43
CA ASP A 646 0.07 45.08 -39.95
C ASP A 646 -0.44 43.95 -39.05
N LYS A 647 -1.48 43.27 -39.49
CA LYS A 647 -2.16 42.20 -38.75
C LYS A 647 -1.26 41.00 -38.47
N ASN A 648 -0.35 40.66 -39.40
CA ASN A 648 0.52 39.52 -39.29
C ASN A 648 1.62 39.68 -38.25
N ASN A 649 2.12 40.91 -38.12
CA ASN A 649 3.17 41.26 -37.19
C ASN A 649 2.63 41.93 -35.93
N ASN A 650 1.31 42.12 -35.82
CA ASN A 650 0.64 42.87 -34.76
C ASN A 650 1.38 44.18 -34.45
N ALA A 651 1.64 44.94 -35.46
CA ALA A 651 2.43 46.16 -35.38
C ALA A 651 1.80 47.30 -36.21
N PHE A 652 1.89 48.49 -35.70
CA PHE A 652 1.58 49.68 -36.48
C PHE A 652 2.80 50.09 -37.31
N LYS A 653 2.54 50.22 -38.57
CA LYS A 653 3.54 50.72 -39.56
C LYS A 653 3.19 52.16 -39.88
N LEU A 654 4.14 53.00 -39.63
CA LEU A 654 3.99 54.41 -39.93
C LEU A 654 4.05 54.66 -41.42
N GLY A 655 3.00 55.29 -41.93
CA GLY A 655 2.93 55.78 -43.34
C GLY A 655 3.20 57.28 -43.43
N GLY A 656 3.17 57.78 -44.64
CA GLY A 656 3.38 59.21 -44.91
C GLY A 656 4.84 59.63 -44.72
N THR A 657 5.07 60.87 -44.52
CA THR A 657 6.41 61.45 -44.37
C THR A 657 6.84 61.35 -42.90
N LEU A 658 7.88 60.52 -42.64
CA LEU A 658 8.54 60.39 -41.34
C LEU A 658 9.44 61.62 -41.13
N GLU A 659 9.04 62.47 -40.18
CA GLU A 659 9.86 63.63 -39.80
C GLU A 659 10.59 63.27 -38.48
N THR A 660 11.92 63.46 -38.52
CA THR A 660 12.77 63.37 -37.32
C THR A 660 13.05 64.75 -36.79
N MET A 661 12.45 65.09 -35.65
CA MET A 661 12.66 66.38 -35.01
C MET A 661 12.58 66.28 -33.50
N THR A 662 13.04 67.31 -32.81
CA THR A 662 12.81 67.42 -31.39
C THR A 662 11.36 67.75 -31.10
N LEU A 663 10.89 67.46 -29.88
CA LEU A 663 9.58 67.87 -29.44
C LEU A 663 9.35 69.36 -29.51
N SER A 664 10.39 70.14 -29.23
CA SER A 664 10.39 71.60 -29.32
C SER A 664 10.21 72.10 -30.77
N GLU A 665 10.95 71.51 -31.73
CA GLU A 665 10.81 71.79 -33.15
C GLU A 665 9.44 71.50 -33.68
N TYR A 666 8.88 70.27 -33.28
CA TYR A 666 7.57 69.90 -33.66
C TYR A 666 6.48 70.83 -33.15
N ASN A 667 6.53 71.21 -31.88
CA ASN A 667 5.59 72.14 -31.29
C ASN A 667 5.65 73.52 -31.96
N THR A 668 6.80 73.97 -32.39
CA THR A 668 6.95 75.20 -33.12
C THR A 668 6.37 75.15 -34.51
N LYS A 669 6.62 74.04 -35.22
CA LYS A 669 6.12 73.80 -36.60
C LYS A 669 4.60 73.64 -36.63
N HIS A 670 4.05 72.95 -35.63
CA HIS A 670 2.68 72.66 -35.56
C HIS A 670 1.93 73.35 -34.40
N ALA A 671 2.24 74.61 -34.17
CA ALA A 671 1.68 75.35 -33.04
C ALA A 671 0.14 75.40 -32.99
N ASN A 672 -0.50 75.32 -34.14
CA ASN A 672 -1.96 75.33 -34.27
C ASN A 672 -2.57 73.87 -34.38
N ASP A 673 -1.73 72.88 -34.65
CA ASP A 673 -2.12 71.51 -34.77
C ASP A 673 -1.47 70.69 -33.62
N LYS A 674 -2.15 70.70 -32.51
CA LYS A 674 -1.62 70.07 -31.29
C LYS A 674 -1.84 68.55 -31.27
N LEU A 675 -2.10 67.96 -32.39
CA LEU A 675 -2.42 66.51 -32.49
C LEU A 675 -1.33 65.83 -33.27
N TYR A 676 -0.56 64.95 -32.61
CA TYR A 676 0.47 64.19 -33.27
C TYR A 676 0.66 62.83 -32.61
N THR A 677 1.24 61.88 -33.33
CA THR A 677 1.56 60.54 -32.88
C THR A 677 3.07 60.46 -32.73
N ILE A 678 3.50 59.97 -31.58
CA ILE A 678 4.91 59.77 -31.25
C ILE A 678 5.16 58.26 -31.19
N PHE A 679 6.19 57.86 -31.95
CA PHE A 679 6.75 56.49 -31.79
C PHE A 679 7.99 56.56 -30.92
N SER A 680 8.33 55.44 -30.27
CA SER A 680 9.48 55.43 -29.37
C SER A 680 10.77 55.81 -30.06
N THR A 681 11.72 56.33 -29.29
CA THR A 681 13.02 56.84 -29.64
C THR A 681 14.01 55.94 -30.37
N SER A 682 13.61 54.71 -30.72
CA SER A 682 14.45 53.79 -31.50
C SER A 682 14.59 54.32 -32.94
N SER A 683 15.78 54.61 -33.33
CA SER A 683 16.15 55.33 -34.54
C SER A 683 15.81 54.70 -35.89
N THR A 684 15.18 53.53 -35.90
CA THR A 684 14.90 52.74 -37.11
C THR A 684 13.49 52.20 -37.23
N ALA A 685 12.61 52.51 -36.29
CA ALA A 685 11.30 51.88 -36.21
C ALA A 685 10.29 52.56 -37.14
N THR A 686 10.24 52.10 -38.40
CA THR A 686 9.13 52.39 -39.31
C THR A 686 7.92 51.49 -39.03
N SER A 687 8.09 50.52 -38.18
CA SER A 687 7.02 49.58 -37.77
C SER A 687 7.27 49.19 -36.32
N GLN A 688 6.30 49.40 -35.46
CA GLN A 688 6.36 48.95 -34.06
C GLN A 688 5.14 48.15 -33.70
N ARG A 689 5.38 47.16 -32.88
CA ARG A 689 4.33 46.41 -32.18
C ARG A 689 3.83 47.33 -31.06
N MET A 690 2.83 48.11 -31.36
CA MET A 690 2.28 49.09 -30.44
C MET A 690 0.84 48.74 -30.13
N ASN A 691 0.50 48.85 -28.89
CA ASN A 691 -0.87 48.70 -28.42
C ASN A 691 -1.56 50.07 -28.24
N HIS A 692 -0.86 51.17 -28.47
CA HIS A 692 -1.41 52.50 -28.34
C HIS A 692 -0.69 53.49 -29.25
N VAL A 693 -1.39 54.49 -29.59
CA VAL A 693 -0.91 55.66 -30.30
C VAL A 693 -1.03 56.86 -29.38
N GLU A 694 0.07 57.56 -29.15
CA GLU A 694 0.12 58.68 -28.23
C GLU A 694 -0.26 59.98 -28.95
N LYS A 695 -1.11 60.73 -28.31
CA LYS A 695 -1.48 62.05 -28.76
C LYS A 695 -0.94 63.07 -27.76
N TYR A 696 -0.02 63.87 -28.21
CA TYR A 696 0.66 64.84 -27.37
C TYR A 696 -0.08 66.18 -27.38
N VAL A 697 -0.32 66.79 -26.25
CA VAL A 697 -0.99 68.08 -26.11
C VAL A 697 -0.14 69.13 -25.47
N SER A 698 0.97 68.79 -24.81
CA SER A 698 1.96 69.72 -24.31
C SER A 698 3.29 69.03 -24.01
N PRO A 699 4.43 69.74 -23.83
CA PRO A 699 5.73 69.14 -23.51
C PRO A 699 5.73 68.29 -22.21
N THR A 700 4.77 68.49 -21.37
CA THR A 700 4.71 67.82 -20.02
C THR A 700 3.50 66.93 -19.77
N SER A 701 2.56 66.84 -20.71
CA SER A 701 1.34 66.02 -20.56
C SER A 701 0.94 65.42 -21.89
N MET A 702 0.42 64.25 -21.86
CA MET A 702 -0.06 63.53 -23.02
C MET A 702 -1.45 63.05 -22.78
N ASN A 703 -2.29 63.15 -23.83
CA ASN A 703 -3.47 62.28 -23.92
C ASN A 703 -3.10 61.11 -24.79
N VAL A 704 -3.22 59.93 -24.24
CA VAL A 704 -2.90 58.72 -24.95
C VAL A 704 -4.17 58.10 -25.49
N LYS A 705 -4.14 57.86 -26.80
CA LYS A 705 -5.17 57.06 -27.48
C LYS A 705 -4.63 55.67 -27.62
N ALA A 706 -4.99 54.82 -26.71
CA ALA A 706 -4.59 53.43 -26.78
C ALA A 706 -5.40 52.70 -27.87
N VAL A 707 -4.69 52.01 -28.70
CA VAL A 707 -5.28 51.18 -29.73
C VAL A 707 -4.92 49.77 -29.44
N GLU A 708 -5.90 48.96 -29.12
CA GLU A 708 -5.70 47.60 -28.77
C GLU A 708 -6.30 46.65 -29.76
N TYR A 709 -5.60 45.56 -29.88
CA TYR A 709 -5.97 44.47 -30.74
C TYR A 709 -6.57 43.35 -29.91
N ALA A 710 -7.83 43.14 -30.07
CA ALA A 710 -8.56 42.18 -29.28
C ALA A 710 -9.61 41.43 -30.10
N SER A 711 -9.94 40.27 -29.67
CA SER A 711 -11.11 39.52 -30.20
C SER A 711 -12.35 40.39 -30.02
N PRO A 712 -13.24 40.45 -31.02
CA PRO A 712 -14.36 41.42 -31.00
C PRO A 712 -15.39 41.08 -29.92
N SER A 713 -15.47 39.83 -29.49
CA SER A 713 -16.36 39.44 -28.39
C SER A 713 -15.79 38.24 -27.63
N LEU A 714 -16.21 38.08 -26.38
CA LEU A 714 -15.95 36.90 -25.56
C LEU A 714 -16.48 35.62 -26.24
N GLU A 715 -17.62 35.70 -26.88
CA GLU A 715 -18.25 34.57 -27.60
C GLU A 715 -17.32 34.06 -28.73
N ILE A 716 -16.75 34.94 -29.54
CA ILE A 716 -15.79 34.57 -30.61
C ILE A 716 -14.53 34.02 -29.98
N ALA A 717 -13.97 34.67 -28.97
CA ALA A 717 -12.74 34.20 -28.30
C ALA A 717 -12.92 32.83 -27.66
N THR A 718 -14.11 32.53 -27.14
CA THR A 718 -14.44 31.25 -26.49
C THR A 718 -15.08 30.21 -27.42
N SER A 719 -15.11 30.47 -28.74
CA SER A 719 -15.64 29.48 -29.71
C SER A 719 -14.76 28.20 -29.84
N ASN A 720 -13.54 28.25 -29.31
CA ASN A 720 -12.64 27.09 -29.15
C ASN A 720 -12.38 26.31 -30.46
N THR A 721 -12.00 27.05 -31.51
CA THR A 721 -11.71 26.49 -32.84
C THR A 721 -10.25 26.14 -33.02
N THR A 722 -9.36 26.77 -32.25
CA THR A 722 -7.89 26.66 -32.36
C THR A 722 -7.27 26.21 -31.04
N ASN A 723 -6.40 25.24 -31.12
CA ASN A 723 -5.66 24.73 -29.92
C ASN A 723 -4.57 25.70 -29.52
N SER A 724 -4.39 25.89 -28.22
CA SER A 724 -3.16 26.52 -27.70
C SER A 724 -1.95 25.57 -27.87
N THR A 725 -0.76 26.12 -27.73
CA THR A 725 0.49 25.35 -27.68
C THR A 725 0.44 24.37 -26.51
N MET A 726 -0.06 24.80 -25.35
CA MET A 726 -0.19 23.98 -24.16
C MET A 726 -1.11 22.79 -24.34
N LYS A 727 -2.30 23.00 -24.92
CA LYS A 727 -3.22 21.89 -25.21
C LYS A 727 -2.59 20.84 -26.11
N THR A 728 -1.94 21.29 -27.20
CA THR A 728 -1.25 20.39 -28.13
C THR A 728 -0.13 19.62 -27.43
N TYR A 729 0.63 20.28 -26.56
CA TYR A 729 1.70 19.64 -25.77
C TYR A 729 1.14 18.53 -24.84
N LEU A 730 0.11 18.85 -24.09
CA LEU A 730 -0.50 17.91 -23.13
C LEU A 730 -1.16 16.72 -23.81
N GLU A 731 -1.90 16.92 -24.88
CA GLU A 731 -2.55 15.81 -25.60
C GLU A 731 -1.52 14.87 -26.25
N ASN A 732 -0.41 15.41 -26.78
CA ASN A 732 0.70 14.59 -27.27
C ASN A 732 1.37 13.80 -26.13
N TRP A 733 1.58 14.44 -24.98
CA TRP A 733 2.13 13.76 -23.82
C TRP A 733 1.20 12.64 -23.32
N TYR A 734 -0.12 12.89 -23.24
CA TYR A 734 -1.11 11.89 -22.89
C TYR A 734 -1.05 10.69 -23.83
N LYS A 735 -1.06 10.93 -25.14
CA LYS A 735 -1.00 9.87 -26.14
C LYS A 735 0.21 8.95 -25.93
N ASN A 736 1.35 9.51 -25.57
CA ASN A 736 2.59 8.76 -25.41
C ASN A 736 2.75 8.08 -24.05
N ASN A 737 2.00 8.49 -23.04
CA ASN A 737 2.23 8.07 -21.66
C ASN A 737 1.01 7.42 -20.97
N LEU A 738 -0.21 7.76 -21.39
CA LEU A 738 -1.42 7.38 -20.68
C LEU A 738 -2.49 6.71 -21.55
N SER A 739 -2.31 6.64 -22.85
CA SER A 739 -3.35 6.10 -23.76
C SER A 739 -3.71 4.63 -23.49
N SER A 740 -2.77 3.84 -22.98
CA SER A 740 -2.99 2.44 -22.56
C SER A 740 -3.79 2.29 -21.26
N TYR A 741 -4.01 3.38 -20.54
CA TYR A 741 -4.75 3.43 -19.27
C TYR A 741 -6.03 4.26 -19.40
N SER A 742 -6.51 4.46 -20.63
CA SER A 742 -7.67 5.32 -20.90
C SER A 742 -8.97 4.83 -20.27
N ASP A 743 -9.07 3.53 -20.03
CA ASP A 743 -10.18 2.87 -19.34
C ASP A 743 -10.32 3.28 -17.85
N LYS A 744 -9.22 3.78 -17.25
CA LYS A 744 -9.17 4.21 -15.84
C LYS A 744 -9.31 5.73 -15.68
N ILE A 745 -9.28 6.47 -16.78
CA ILE A 745 -9.29 7.94 -16.75
C ILE A 745 -10.68 8.46 -17.15
N SER A 746 -11.28 9.26 -16.29
CA SER A 746 -12.60 9.85 -16.53
C SER A 746 -12.60 10.74 -17.77
N THR A 747 -13.56 10.49 -18.66
CA THR A 747 -13.82 11.31 -19.83
C THR A 747 -14.87 12.39 -19.59
N ASN A 748 -15.57 12.32 -18.44
CA ASN A 748 -16.68 13.19 -18.08
C ASN A 748 -16.27 14.42 -17.28
N SER A 749 -15.22 14.29 -16.47
CA SER A 749 -14.75 15.36 -15.59
C SER A 749 -14.10 16.50 -16.38
N SER A 750 -14.44 17.71 -16.06
CA SER A 750 -14.01 18.90 -16.81
C SER A 750 -12.68 19.47 -16.33
N PHE A 751 -12.00 20.19 -17.25
CA PHE A 751 -10.89 21.08 -16.97
C PHE A 751 -11.33 22.50 -17.26
N CYS A 752 -11.29 23.39 -16.26
CA CYS A 752 -11.78 24.76 -16.35
C CYS A 752 -10.68 25.74 -16.76
N ASN A 753 -10.87 26.43 -17.89
CA ASN A 753 -10.08 27.61 -18.29
C ASN A 753 -10.96 28.85 -18.12
N ASP A 754 -11.35 29.16 -16.90
CA ASP A 754 -12.37 30.17 -16.56
C ASP A 754 -11.96 31.58 -17.03
N ARG A 755 -12.53 32.01 -18.15
CA ARG A 755 -12.33 33.32 -18.76
C ARG A 755 -13.37 34.34 -18.31
N GLU A 756 -13.92 34.17 -17.09
CA GLU A 756 -14.82 35.16 -16.52
C GLU A 756 -14.10 36.49 -16.29
N ILE A 757 -14.73 37.57 -16.77
CA ILE A 757 -14.15 38.88 -16.67
C ILE A 757 -14.39 39.45 -15.28
N SER A 758 -13.33 39.96 -14.66
CA SER A 758 -13.40 40.59 -13.34
C SER A 758 -14.39 41.77 -13.31
N THR A 759 -15.14 41.86 -12.22
CA THR A 759 -16.06 42.96 -11.97
C THR A 759 -15.44 44.20 -11.31
N ILE A 760 -14.14 44.18 -11.00
CA ILE A 760 -13.43 45.26 -10.34
C ILE A 760 -13.36 46.49 -11.27
N LYS A 761 -13.84 47.62 -10.78
CA LYS A 761 -13.93 48.88 -11.51
C LYS A 761 -13.11 50.05 -10.90
N SER A 762 -12.26 49.79 -9.93
CA SER A 762 -11.51 50.81 -9.22
C SER A 762 -10.07 50.39 -8.91
N GLY A 763 -9.12 51.35 -8.99
CA GLY A 763 -7.70 51.14 -8.72
C GLY A 763 -6.85 51.02 -9.98
N THR A 764 -5.60 50.63 -9.81
CA THR A 764 -4.61 50.47 -10.89
C THR A 764 -4.98 49.33 -11.87
N TYR A 765 -5.78 48.40 -11.45
CA TYR A 765 -6.26 47.23 -12.23
C TYR A 765 -7.76 47.34 -12.51
N GLN A 766 -8.18 48.51 -12.96
CA GLN A 766 -9.58 48.67 -13.39
C GLN A 766 -9.83 47.86 -14.67
N ASN A 767 -10.75 46.89 -14.59
CA ASN A 767 -11.13 46.19 -15.81
C ASN A 767 -11.87 47.11 -16.78
N SER A 768 -11.38 47.21 -17.98
CA SER A 768 -11.93 48.07 -19.04
C SER A 768 -12.94 47.32 -19.92
N GLY A 769 -13.21 46.05 -19.67
CA GLY A 769 -14.07 45.21 -20.43
C GLY A 769 -13.36 44.21 -21.34
N TYR A 770 -14.06 43.35 -22.00
CA TYR A 770 -13.49 42.38 -22.92
C TYR A 770 -12.91 43.10 -24.15
N GLY A 771 -11.73 42.72 -24.53
CA GLY A 771 -11.01 43.31 -25.66
C GLY A 771 -10.36 44.63 -25.35
N ALA A 772 -10.39 45.11 -24.11
CA ALA A 772 -9.74 46.34 -23.67
C ALA A 772 -8.43 46.02 -22.92
N VAL A 773 -7.58 47.01 -22.76
CA VAL A 773 -6.41 47.01 -21.91
C VAL A 773 -6.70 47.84 -20.66
N PRO A 774 -6.69 47.26 -19.45
CA PRO A 774 -6.61 45.81 -19.20
C PRO A 774 -7.95 45.09 -19.33
N THR A 775 -7.94 43.91 -19.93
CA THR A 775 -8.95 42.89 -19.65
C THR A 775 -8.41 42.05 -18.50
N ILE A 776 -9.16 41.85 -17.42
CA ILE A 776 -8.75 41.11 -16.23
C ILE A 776 -9.74 39.97 -15.99
N TYR A 777 -9.20 38.80 -15.71
CA TYR A 777 -10.00 37.58 -15.49
C TYR A 777 -9.93 37.13 -14.03
N GLY A 778 -11.07 37.03 -13.38
CA GLY A 778 -11.23 36.43 -12.05
C GLY A 778 -10.30 36.90 -10.93
N TYR A 779 -9.76 38.10 -11.06
CA TYR A 779 -8.73 38.65 -10.19
C TYR A 779 -9.16 38.79 -8.73
N GLU A 780 -10.43 39.16 -8.51
CA GLU A 780 -11.06 39.30 -7.20
C GLU A 780 -11.12 38.01 -6.40
N ARG A 781 -10.89 36.86 -7.01
CA ARG A 781 -10.84 35.58 -6.31
C ARG A 781 -9.56 35.44 -5.48
N PHE A 782 -8.48 36.04 -5.89
CA PHE A 782 -7.14 35.84 -5.33
C PHE A 782 -6.57 37.06 -4.65
N TYR A 783 -6.93 38.26 -5.10
CA TYR A 783 -6.37 39.51 -4.64
C TYR A 783 -7.38 40.35 -3.88
N SER A 784 -6.98 40.83 -2.71
CA SER A 784 -7.79 41.76 -1.91
C SER A 784 -7.57 43.22 -2.34
N TRP A 785 -8.27 43.63 -3.37
CA TRP A 785 -8.28 45.07 -3.76
C TRP A 785 -9.56 45.72 -3.25
N GLY A 786 -9.41 46.79 -2.53
CA GLY A 786 -10.56 47.52 -1.95
C GLY A 786 -11.29 46.72 -0.84
N GLY A 787 -10.65 45.74 -0.22
CA GLY A 787 -11.21 44.96 0.87
C GLY A 787 -12.16 43.86 0.50
N ARG A 788 -12.30 43.49 -0.77
CA ARG A 788 -13.20 42.45 -1.26
C ARG A 788 -12.42 41.38 -2.03
N MET A 789 -12.11 40.30 -1.37
CA MET A 789 -11.70 39.04 -1.97
C MET A 789 -12.89 38.09 -1.94
N THR A 790 -13.31 37.55 -3.08
CA THR A 790 -14.44 36.63 -3.16
C THR A 790 -14.06 35.21 -2.78
N GLY A 791 -12.78 34.90 -2.80
CA GLY A 791 -12.22 33.57 -2.55
C GLY A 791 -12.24 32.65 -3.80
N PRO A 792 -11.42 31.57 -3.76
CA PRO A 792 -11.34 30.61 -4.85
C PRO A 792 -12.66 29.79 -4.94
N ARG A 793 -12.93 29.25 -6.13
CA ARG A 793 -14.10 28.42 -6.39
C ARG A 793 -13.74 27.25 -7.31
N LEU A 794 -14.54 26.17 -7.26
CA LEU A 794 -14.38 25.01 -8.15
C LEU A 794 -15.43 24.96 -9.26
N THR A 795 -16.32 25.93 -9.30
CA THR A 795 -17.32 26.09 -10.37
C THR A 795 -16.74 26.86 -11.55
N CYS A 796 -17.07 26.46 -12.76
CA CYS A 796 -16.65 27.12 -14.00
C CYS A 796 -17.81 27.94 -14.56
N SER A 797 -17.59 29.22 -14.75
CA SER A 797 -18.66 30.19 -15.08
C SER A 797 -19.30 29.98 -16.45
N ASN A 798 -18.58 29.40 -17.41
CA ASN A 798 -19.05 29.25 -18.79
C ASN A 798 -18.81 27.82 -19.29
N VAL A 799 -19.82 27.24 -19.94
CA VAL A 799 -19.69 25.89 -20.55
C VAL A 799 -18.61 25.82 -21.61
N ASN A 800 -18.34 26.91 -22.33
CA ASN A 800 -17.26 26.97 -23.33
C ASN A 800 -15.87 26.88 -22.69
N ASP A 801 -15.74 27.15 -21.40
CA ASP A 801 -14.50 27.07 -20.62
C ASP A 801 -14.34 25.75 -19.88
N LYS A 802 -15.38 24.89 -19.90
CA LYS A 802 -15.36 23.54 -19.34
C LYS A 802 -14.88 22.54 -20.39
N PHE A 803 -13.59 22.24 -20.40
CA PHE A 803 -13.00 21.35 -21.38
C PHE A 803 -13.19 19.88 -21.01
N THR A 804 -13.85 19.12 -21.85
CA THR A 804 -14.13 17.68 -21.70
C THR A 804 -13.82 16.93 -22.99
N THR A 805 -13.68 15.63 -22.92
CA THR A 805 -13.74 14.71 -24.07
C THR A 805 -15.17 14.51 -24.50
N ALA A 806 -15.45 13.79 -25.55
CA ALA A 806 -16.77 13.73 -26.18
C ALA A 806 -17.91 13.28 -25.23
N ASN A 807 -19.12 13.72 -25.52
CA ASN A 807 -20.43 13.17 -25.16
C ASN A 807 -21.02 13.40 -23.77
N ASN A 808 -20.46 14.22 -22.90
CA ASN A 808 -21.19 14.62 -21.73
C ASN A 808 -21.96 15.95 -21.94
N THR A 809 -22.97 16.21 -21.14
CA THR A 809 -23.76 17.44 -21.15
C THR A 809 -23.07 18.57 -20.39
N ASN A 810 -22.01 18.26 -19.63
CA ASN A 810 -21.39 19.15 -18.64
C ASN A 810 -20.16 19.91 -19.17
N GLY A 811 -19.80 19.77 -20.44
CA GLY A 811 -18.62 20.42 -20.99
C GLY A 811 -18.69 20.71 -22.48
N ASN A 812 -17.63 21.34 -23.00
CA ASN A 812 -17.55 21.84 -24.40
C ASN A 812 -17.17 20.78 -25.45
N LYS A 813 -16.80 19.57 -25.02
CA LYS A 813 -16.41 18.45 -25.92
C LYS A 813 -15.24 18.73 -26.85
N LYS A 814 -14.30 19.60 -26.46
CA LYS A 814 -13.19 20.07 -27.31
C LYS A 814 -11.85 19.36 -27.02
N LEU A 815 -11.79 18.46 -26.04
CA LEU A 815 -10.61 17.65 -25.80
C LEU A 815 -10.60 16.41 -26.67
N THR A 816 -9.42 16.04 -27.16
CA THR A 816 -9.17 14.74 -27.82
C THR A 816 -8.61 13.73 -26.80
N SER A 817 -8.04 14.20 -25.71
CA SER A 817 -7.57 13.40 -24.59
C SER A 817 -7.99 14.05 -23.25
N PRO A 818 -8.37 13.26 -22.23
CA PRO A 818 -8.86 13.79 -20.93
C PRO A 818 -7.70 14.28 -20.05
N ILE A 819 -7.08 15.39 -20.44
CA ILE A 819 -5.92 15.97 -19.79
C ILE A 819 -5.99 17.50 -19.79
N GLY A 820 -5.51 18.13 -18.73
CA GLY A 820 -5.42 19.58 -18.60
C GLY A 820 -4.34 20.00 -17.61
N LEU A 821 -4.50 21.20 -17.04
CA LEU A 821 -3.67 21.74 -15.97
C LEU A 821 -4.50 21.99 -14.71
N ILE A 822 -3.81 22.23 -13.61
CA ILE A 822 -4.44 22.70 -12.37
C ILE A 822 -4.93 24.15 -12.56
N THR A 823 -6.02 24.52 -11.91
CA THR A 823 -6.47 25.92 -11.89
C THR A 823 -5.80 26.71 -10.79
N ALA A 824 -5.77 28.03 -10.91
CA ALA A 824 -5.28 28.90 -9.84
C ALA A 824 -6.17 28.84 -8.58
N ASP A 825 -7.45 28.57 -8.77
CA ASP A 825 -8.39 28.33 -7.67
C ASP A 825 -7.99 27.10 -6.85
N GLU A 826 -7.71 25.97 -7.51
CA GLU A 826 -7.22 24.75 -6.87
C GLU A 826 -5.87 24.98 -6.17
N VAL A 827 -4.96 25.77 -6.77
CA VAL A 827 -3.68 26.11 -6.16
C VAL A 827 -3.86 27.01 -4.92
N ASN A 828 -4.78 27.96 -4.94
CA ASN A 828 -5.09 28.78 -3.77
C ASN A 828 -5.78 27.96 -2.67
N MET A 829 -6.71 27.10 -3.04
CA MET A 829 -7.31 26.13 -2.11
C MET A 829 -6.26 25.21 -1.48
N ALA A 830 -5.27 24.77 -2.26
CA ALA A 830 -4.15 23.96 -1.76
C ALA A 830 -3.20 24.71 -0.81
N GLY A 831 -3.31 26.04 -0.69
CA GLY A 831 -2.58 26.82 0.31
C GLY A 831 -1.63 27.89 -0.22
N ALA A 832 -1.49 28.05 -1.54
CA ALA A 832 -0.70 29.16 -2.10
C ALA A 832 -1.50 30.46 -2.09
N ARG A 833 -0.80 31.58 -2.12
CA ARG A 833 -1.38 32.92 -2.24
C ARG A 833 -0.55 33.82 -3.14
N PRO A 834 -1.17 34.84 -3.76
CA PRO A 834 -0.43 35.91 -4.39
C PRO A 834 0.44 36.67 -3.38
N SER A 835 1.67 36.96 -3.77
CA SER A 835 2.64 37.72 -2.98
C SER A 835 3.08 37.11 -1.65
N TYR A 836 2.79 35.82 -1.40
CA TYR A 836 3.18 35.12 -0.19
C TYR A 836 3.88 33.81 -0.54
N LYS A 837 5.12 33.67 -0.08
CA LYS A 837 5.91 32.45 -0.24
C LYS A 837 5.26 31.30 0.53
N ASN A 838 5.15 30.14 -0.11
CA ASN A 838 4.78 28.91 0.54
C ASN A 838 5.57 27.74 -0.05
N GLN A 839 6.64 27.36 0.62
CA GLN A 839 7.53 26.30 0.15
C GLN A 839 7.25 24.94 0.78
N LEU A 840 6.18 24.83 1.58
CA LEU A 840 5.88 23.60 2.33
C LEU A 840 4.59 22.90 1.90
N PHE A 841 3.74 23.56 1.09
CA PHE A 841 2.50 22.91 0.64
C PHE A 841 2.79 21.85 -0.43
N TYR A 842 1.93 20.87 -0.54
CA TYR A 842 2.17 19.67 -1.35
C TYR A 842 2.32 19.92 -2.86
N LEU A 843 1.86 21.06 -3.38
CA LEU A 843 2.03 21.45 -4.80
C LEU A 843 3.33 22.22 -5.08
N TYR A 844 4.11 22.59 -4.06
CA TYR A 844 5.39 23.25 -4.24
C TYR A 844 6.39 22.35 -4.98
N THR A 845 7.12 22.92 -5.94
CA THR A 845 8.12 22.20 -6.73
C THR A 845 9.49 22.89 -6.79
N GLY A 846 9.61 24.10 -6.27
CA GLY A 846 10.84 24.91 -6.37
C GLY A 846 11.09 25.49 -7.77
N THR A 847 10.17 25.29 -8.71
CA THR A 847 10.28 25.78 -10.10
C THR A 847 8.94 26.36 -10.55
N TYR A 848 8.99 27.26 -11.55
CA TYR A 848 7.78 27.84 -12.12
C TYR A 848 6.97 26.80 -12.89
N TYR A 849 5.65 26.79 -12.74
CA TYR A 849 4.76 25.98 -13.57
C TYR A 849 3.41 26.66 -13.84
N TRP A 850 2.83 26.33 -14.99
CA TRP A 850 1.57 26.87 -15.46
C TRP A 850 0.36 26.39 -14.65
N THR A 851 -0.60 27.30 -14.49
CA THR A 851 -2.00 26.93 -14.22
C THR A 851 -2.82 26.99 -15.50
N MET A 852 -4.10 26.63 -15.43
CA MET A 852 -5.05 26.76 -16.52
C MET A 852 -5.91 28.03 -16.41
N SER A 853 -5.56 28.92 -15.51
CA SER A 853 -6.38 30.09 -15.21
C SER A 853 -5.82 31.36 -15.87
N PRO A 854 -6.64 32.02 -16.72
CA PRO A 854 -6.31 33.30 -17.26
C PRO A 854 -6.06 34.36 -16.18
N SER A 855 -5.09 35.21 -16.38
CA SER A 855 -4.84 36.33 -15.51
C SER A 855 -5.35 37.64 -16.12
N ASN A 856 -4.71 38.10 -17.16
CA ASN A 856 -5.04 39.39 -17.74
C ASN A 856 -4.52 39.56 -19.17
N PHE A 857 -5.05 40.59 -19.84
CA PHE A 857 -4.49 41.17 -21.05
C PHE A 857 -4.11 42.59 -20.70
N HIS A 858 -2.81 42.85 -20.48
CA HIS A 858 -2.29 44.09 -19.86
C HIS A 858 -0.92 44.48 -20.44
N ASP A 859 -0.36 45.58 -20.00
CA ASP A 859 1.00 46.07 -20.31
C ASP A 859 1.38 46.05 -21.79
N GLY A 860 0.66 46.81 -22.58
CA GLY A 860 0.92 46.86 -23.99
C GLY A 860 0.32 45.74 -24.81
N GLY A 861 -0.80 45.15 -24.34
CA GLY A 861 -1.57 44.10 -25.04
C GLY A 861 -0.90 42.77 -25.01
N ARG A 862 -0.60 42.28 -23.83
CA ARG A 862 0.02 40.95 -23.60
C ARG A 862 -0.93 40.06 -22.82
N ALA A 863 -1.18 38.88 -23.36
CA ALA A 863 -1.93 37.85 -22.67
C ALA A 863 -1.08 37.15 -21.59
N ASN A 864 -1.65 37.05 -20.40
CA ASN A 864 -1.00 36.44 -19.23
C ASN A 864 -1.88 35.35 -18.61
N GLU A 865 -1.23 34.31 -18.13
CA GLU A 865 -1.80 33.27 -17.29
C GLU A 865 -1.29 33.40 -15.87
N LEU A 866 -2.11 32.91 -14.90
CA LEU A 866 -1.65 32.69 -13.55
C LEU A 866 -0.70 31.48 -13.53
N LEU A 867 0.35 31.55 -12.70
CA LEU A 867 1.34 30.49 -12.54
C LEU A 867 1.78 30.38 -11.08
N VAL A 868 2.42 29.27 -10.75
CA VAL A 868 3.07 29.08 -9.46
C VAL A 868 4.56 29.33 -9.62
N THR A 869 5.10 30.16 -8.73
CA THR A 869 6.53 30.54 -8.74
C THR A 869 7.43 29.48 -8.10
N SER A 870 8.75 29.65 -8.26
CA SER A 870 9.75 28.84 -7.55
C SER A 870 9.75 29.04 -6.04
N SER A 871 9.06 30.03 -5.50
CA SER A 871 8.85 30.24 -4.07
C SER A 871 7.49 29.77 -3.57
N GLY A 872 6.66 29.16 -4.45
CA GLY A 872 5.33 28.66 -4.10
C GLY A 872 4.26 29.75 -4.02
N GLU A 873 4.50 30.91 -4.57
CA GLU A 873 3.53 32.00 -4.69
C GLU A 873 2.66 31.80 -5.94
N LEU A 874 1.43 32.28 -5.90
CA LEU A 874 0.60 32.45 -7.09
C LEU A 874 0.96 33.78 -7.74
N LEU A 875 1.31 33.78 -9.03
CA LEU A 875 1.74 34.98 -9.77
C LEU A 875 0.86 35.22 -10.99
N ASP A 876 0.52 36.48 -11.24
CA ASP A 876 -0.40 36.92 -12.30
C ASP A 876 0.28 37.42 -13.59
N TRP A 877 1.59 37.25 -13.71
CA TRP A 877 2.42 37.82 -14.81
C TRP A 877 3.07 36.75 -15.68
N GLY A 878 2.41 35.66 -15.89
CA GLY A 878 2.86 34.61 -16.79
C GLY A 878 2.58 34.96 -18.25
N PHE A 879 3.51 35.66 -18.97
CA PHE A 879 3.34 35.88 -20.41
C PHE A 879 3.18 34.52 -21.11
N VAL A 880 2.07 34.31 -21.82
CA VAL A 880 1.70 33.02 -22.43
C VAL A 880 2.75 32.46 -23.41
N VAL A 881 3.68 33.31 -23.93
CA VAL A 881 4.78 32.89 -24.82
C VAL A 881 6.01 32.36 -24.08
N ASN A 882 6.10 32.59 -22.77
CA ASN A 882 7.23 32.12 -21.99
C ASN A 882 7.19 30.61 -21.79
N GLY A 883 8.35 29.97 -21.63
CA GLY A 883 8.46 28.57 -21.36
C GLY A 883 8.54 28.31 -19.86
N PHE A 884 7.43 27.89 -19.24
CA PHE A 884 7.40 27.45 -17.84
C PHE A 884 7.06 25.96 -17.74
N GLY A 885 7.23 25.40 -16.55
CA GLY A 885 7.00 23.99 -16.28
C GLY A 885 5.57 23.54 -16.55
N VAL A 886 5.44 22.32 -17.00
CA VAL A 886 4.15 21.67 -17.27
C VAL A 886 3.93 20.53 -16.29
N ARG A 887 2.83 20.59 -15.56
CA ARG A 887 2.36 19.52 -14.65
C ARG A 887 0.99 19.05 -15.13
N PRO A 888 0.92 17.94 -15.85
CA PRO A 888 -0.35 17.39 -16.32
C PRO A 888 -1.31 17.08 -15.17
N VAL A 889 -2.59 17.31 -15.42
CA VAL A 889 -3.69 16.94 -14.53
C VAL A 889 -4.62 16.00 -15.27
N ILE A 890 -5.02 14.93 -14.60
CA ILE A 890 -6.01 13.93 -15.07
C ILE A 890 -7.05 13.71 -13.99
N ASN A 891 -8.17 13.07 -14.33
CA ASN A 891 -9.17 12.63 -13.39
C ASN A 891 -9.32 11.11 -13.53
N LEU A 892 -9.08 10.34 -12.47
CA LEU A 892 -9.36 8.90 -12.46
C LEU A 892 -10.85 8.66 -12.27
N ASP A 893 -11.40 7.70 -13.01
CA ASP A 893 -12.72 7.16 -12.72
C ASP A 893 -12.62 6.29 -11.47
N SER A 894 -13.20 6.73 -10.35
CA SER A 894 -13.08 6.02 -9.07
C SER A 894 -13.90 4.73 -9.00
N SER A 895 -14.80 4.49 -9.97
CA SER A 895 -15.60 3.28 -10.05
C SER A 895 -14.78 2.15 -10.66
N ASN A 896 -14.77 1.00 -10.00
CA ASN A 896 -14.12 -0.23 -10.50
C ASN A 896 -12.58 -0.19 -10.62
N LEU A 897 -11.90 0.73 -9.94
CA LEU A 897 -10.44 0.71 -9.84
C LEU A 897 -9.98 -0.36 -8.87
N GLN A 898 -8.99 -1.15 -9.29
CA GLN A 898 -8.18 -1.95 -8.37
C GLN A 898 -7.07 -1.07 -7.81
N PHE A 899 -6.96 -1.00 -6.50
CA PHE A 899 -5.96 -0.15 -5.85
C PHE A 899 -5.50 -0.75 -4.52
N THR A 900 -4.26 -0.44 -4.15
CA THR A 900 -3.64 -0.79 -2.87
C THR A 900 -3.07 0.45 -2.21
N GLY A 901 -2.45 0.28 -1.04
CA GLY A 901 -1.77 1.35 -0.33
C GLY A 901 -2.70 2.22 0.53
N SER A 902 -2.10 3.16 1.24
CA SER A 902 -2.75 4.06 2.19
C SER A 902 -2.63 5.55 1.82
N GLY A 903 -2.03 5.86 0.67
CA GLY A 903 -1.86 7.23 0.18
C GLY A 903 -0.69 8.00 0.78
N THR A 904 0.13 7.40 1.64
CA THR A 904 1.33 8.03 2.18
C THR A 904 2.48 7.98 1.17
N LYS A 905 3.56 8.69 1.43
CA LYS A 905 4.75 8.67 0.56
C LYS A 905 5.38 7.27 0.51
N GLU A 906 5.45 6.60 1.64
CA GLU A 906 6.03 5.27 1.82
C GLU A 906 5.11 4.17 1.28
N ASP A 907 3.79 4.40 1.33
CA ASP A 907 2.75 3.48 0.89
C ASP A 907 1.71 4.25 0.05
N PRO A 908 2.05 4.72 -1.16
CA PRO A 908 1.12 5.46 -2.02
C PRO A 908 -0.04 4.57 -2.48
N TYR A 909 -1.17 5.17 -2.78
CA TYR A 909 -2.21 4.44 -3.52
C TYR A 909 -1.65 3.97 -4.86
N VAL A 910 -1.59 2.68 -5.08
CA VAL A 910 -1.16 2.08 -6.35
C VAL A 910 -2.38 1.67 -7.14
N ILE A 911 -2.57 2.25 -8.33
CA ILE A 911 -3.67 1.94 -9.23
C ILE A 911 -3.15 0.97 -10.29
N GLU A 912 -3.77 -0.21 -10.38
CA GLU A 912 -3.42 -1.29 -11.28
C GLU A 912 -4.04 -1.15 -12.68
#